data_79234b52cf8bf5c961f03ffb0f5eaa57
#
_entry.id   79234b52cf8bf5c961f03ffb0f5eaa57
#
_cell.length_a   1.000
_cell.length_b   1.000
_cell.length_c   1.000
_cell.angle_alpha   90.00
_cell.angle_beta   90.00
_cell.angle_gamma   90.00
#
_symmetry.space_group_name_H-M   'P 1'
#
loop_
_entity.id
_entity.type
_entity.pdbx_description
1 polymer ?
#
loop_
_entity_poly.entity_id
_entity_poly.type
_entity_poly.pdbx_seq_one_letter_code
_entity_poly.pdbx_strand_id
1 'polypeptide(L)'
;MKKNTLKRIVAPVLVALMTLTVNAQESSIETFRTWAPTPPMGWNSWDCYYSSANEKVVMDNARYIAEKGLDEYGWEYVVLDIRWYANHPSLGGGNYNQRGDQDCVLDEYGRYLPSPTRFPSCMVDGVNQGFKAMADSIHRMGLKFGIHIMRGLPKYILNNPSAYKLKGSESTPWSQVYTNTTPECTWLKDNLTIQNNEAGQLYYNSIFDLYAEWGVDFIKIDDLSRPFHTDEIHMIRKAIDQTGRPIVLSLSPGKTHFEYAQDCLENANMWRMMDDLWDTWSGVDLVFREAAEWAQYARPGNYADCDMLPLGHIAATIGDPGYCSTDKGHWTNLTKDEQYTVMTLWGICHSPLFFGGDMTKNDDFTNSLLTNEEYHQMHKYGVEAHEVSTNEDNGHTVWTSIDPTTGNRYLALFNRATTRWVVGSKALYCSETVAYTTDGHAVEVDIKWPEGSKQLVLVVDDGGDNYNYDHGDWINPTLVLADGSEVELTGKYLTRTYTASYFNRVNENKNVDHGGAMKVLGQTYERGFSTDANAALFFTIPDDMEVVRFKALAAADDSGIGQTGSTTTLRFMVFDQNPITSETAAYAARSGLISRTGTKSAMLEADITGSEQLIIKVSNAGDGFAYDRANLINPVLIDKEGNETSLTTYKHTSYTSEWGSLHVNRNVEGGALVVEGKTYSLGLGLNAECTLIYDLPKGHDYVKFSALCGYDSSCDRDNTSSSGTTMEFLISRSQPKAATISVDLTQFGYGADEEVPLHDIWANESAGTTSGTLSVEVPRHGVKLYRLGDNIPQGIDRENISYPSSPDIYMLQGMKLNNAAHELSRGIYIVEGKKMVVK
;
A
#
# COMPACT_ATOMS: atom_id res chain seq x y z
N MET A 1 -9.52 57.97 -37.55
CA MET A 1 -8.34 57.84 -36.70
C MET A 1 -8.65 57.50 -35.23
N LYS A 2 -9.75 56.86 -34.89
CA LYS A 2 -10.08 56.47 -33.49
C LYS A 2 -10.23 54.97 -33.20
N LYS A 3 -10.05 54.06 -34.17
CA LYS A 3 -10.16 52.63 -33.97
C LYS A 3 -8.81 51.87 -33.79
N ASN A 4 -7.68 52.52 -34.12
CA ASN A 4 -6.37 51.84 -34.04
C ASN A 4 -5.63 52.09 -32.71
N THR A 5 -6.07 53.02 -31.88
CA THR A 5 -5.40 53.35 -30.63
C THR A 5 -5.87 52.44 -29.49
N LEU A 6 -7.11 51.93 -29.54
CA LEU A 6 -7.62 50.97 -28.57
C LEU A 6 -6.98 49.55 -28.65
N LYS A 7 -6.65 49.13 -29.92
CA LYS A 7 -5.98 47.80 -30.11
C LYS A 7 -4.53 47.77 -29.67
N ARG A 8 -3.85 48.90 -29.56
CA ARG A 8 -2.45 48.99 -29.13
C ARG A 8 -2.28 49.11 -27.61
N ILE A 9 -3.32 49.45 -26.91
CA ILE A 9 -3.29 49.54 -25.41
C ILE A 9 -3.75 48.21 -24.78
N VAL A 10 -4.67 47.48 -25.40
CA VAL A 10 -5.20 46.22 -24.90
C VAL A 10 -4.17 45.04 -24.94
N ALA A 11 -3.34 45.00 -25.98
CA ALA A 11 -2.36 43.94 -26.14
C ALA A 11 -1.23 43.98 -25.07
N PRO A 12 -0.62 45.13 -24.75
CA PRO A 12 0.37 45.16 -23.67
C PRO A 12 -0.21 45.00 -22.25
N VAL A 13 -1.50 45.36 -22.03
CA VAL A 13 -2.16 45.14 -20.74
C VAL A 13 -2.53 43.68 -20.56
N LEU A 14 -2.96 42.97 -21.62
CA LEU A 14 -3.20 41.53 -21.55
C LEU A 14 -1.92 40.72 -21.35
N VAL A 15 -0.84 41.08 -22.02
CA VAL A 15 0.48 40.44 -21.84
C VAL A 15 1.04 40.74 -20.44
N ALA A 16 0.88 41.96 -19.93
CA ALA A 16 1.29 42.31 -18.56
C ALA A 16 0.43 41.60 -17.48
N LEU A 17 -0.86 41.38 -17.72
CA LEU A 17 -1.73 40.61 -16.84
C LEU A 17 -1.39 39.11 -16.88
N MET A 18 -1.10 38.55 -18.04
CA MET A 18 -0.64 37.15 -18.16
C MET A 18 0.71 36.93 -17.51
N THR A 19 1.67 37.84 -17.69
CA THR A 19 2.97 37.76 -17.04
C THR A 19 2.88 37.92 -15.51
N LEU A 20 1.98 38.76 -15.02
CA LEU A 20 1.74 38.93 -13.60
C LEU A 20 1.08 37.68 -12.97
N THR A 21 0.19 37.03 -13.68
CA THR A 21 -0.45 35.78 -13.21
C THR A 21 0.51 34.60 -13.23
N VAL A 22 1.34 34.46 -14.27
CA VAL A 22 2.37 33.41 -14.33
C VAL A 22 3.40 33.61 -13.24
N ASN A 23 3.95 34.82 -13.05
CA ASN A 23 4.89 35.11 -11.97
C ASN A 23 4.28 34.94 -10.56
N ALA A 24 2.99 35.19 -10.39
CA ALA A 24 2.32 34.99 -9.11
C ALA A 24 2.11 33.49 -8.80
N GLN A 25 1.83 32.71 -9.81
CA GLN A 25 1.68 31.25 -9.66
C GLN A 25 3.04 30.58 -9.40
N GLU A 26 4.10 30.93 -10.14
CA GLU A 26 5.45 30.45 -9.88
C GLU A 26 5.92 30.82 -8.47
N SER A 27 5.66 32.05 -7.98
CA SER A 27 6.04 32.46 -6.63
C SER A 27 5.25 31.73 -5.53
N SER A 28 4.02 31.33 -5.76
CA SER A 28 3.24 30.54 -4.80
C SER A 28 3.69 29.09 -4.70
N ILE A 29 4.01 28.47 -5.84
CA ILE A 29 4.57 27.12 -5.92
C ILE A 29 5.94 27.05 -5.20
N GLU A 30 6.80 28.00 -5.44
CA GLU A 30 8.09 28.07 -4.74
C GLU A 30 7.88 28.26 -3.22
N THR A 31 6.89 29.02 -2.79
CA THR A 31 6.64 29.29 -1.38
C THR A 31 6.22 28.04 -0.62
N PHE A 32 5.20 27.29 -1.07
CA PHE A 32 4.74 26.13 -0.29
C PHE A 32 5.75 24.97 -0.25
N ARG A 33 6.60 24.84 -1.26
CA ARG A 33 7.67 23.83 -1.25
C ARG A 33 8.66 24.05 -0.12
N THR A 34 8.89 25.27 0.27
CA THR A 34 9.78 25.59 1.39
C THR A 34 9.25 25.14 2.75
N TRP A 35 7.97 24.76 2.83
CA TRP A 35 7.34 24.30 4.08
C TRP A 35 7.71 22.87 4.45
N ALA A 36 8.14 22.07 3.47
CA ALA A 36 8.63 20.72 3.66
C ALA A 36 9.95 20.53 2.87
N PRO A 37 11.05 21.18 3.28
CA PRO A 37 12.32 21.11 2.54
C PRO A 37 12.95 19.71 2.56
N THR A 38 12.57 18.87 3.52
CA THR A 38 12.89 17.45 3.61
C THR A 38 11.57 16.67 3.72
N PRO A 39 11.57 15.34 3.44
CA PRO A 39 10.36 14.53 3.61
C PRO A 39 9.79 14.70 5.01
N PRO A 40 8.48 15.03 5.18
CA PRO A 40 7.85 15.15 6.49
C PRO A 40 7.99 13.86 7.31
N MET A 41 8.30 14.00 8.60
CA MET A 41 8.44 12.88 9.52
C MET A 41 7.66 13.15 10.81
N GLY A 42 6.96 12.13 11.31
CA GLY A 42 6.19 12.30 12.53
C GLY A 42 5.43 11.04 12.95
N TRP A 43 4.44 11.23 13.77
CA TRP A 43 3.51 10.22 14.24
C TRP A 43 2.10 10.48 13.70
N ASN A 44 1.38 9.43 13.33
CA ASN A 44 -0.03 9.49 12.98
C ASN A 44 -0.82 8.49 13.81
N SER A 45 -2.01 8.89 14.28
CA SER A 45 -2.80 8.11 15.22
C SER A 45 -3.61 6.96 14.62
N TRP A 46 -3.65 6.81 13.29
CA TRP A 46 -4.57 5.87 12.65
C TRP A 46 -4.25 4.41 12.92
N ASP A 47 -3.04 3.95 12.57
CA ASP A 47 -2.72 2.52 12.67
C ASP A 47 -2.73 2.03 14.11
N CYS A 48 -2.41 2.90 15.08
CA CYS A 48 -2.41 2.49 16.49
C CYS A 48 -3.79 2.61 17.16
N TYR A 49 -4.66 3.56 16.75
CA TYR A 49 -5.90 3.83 17.48
C TYR A 49 -7.13 4.00 16.60
N TYR A 50 -7.00 3.92 15.28
CA TYR A 50 -8.09 4.19 14.34
C TYR A 50 -8.76 5.55 14.66
N SER A 51 -10.07 5.61 14.54
CA SER A 51 -10.86 6.79 14.91
C SER A 51 -11.04 6.98 16.43
N SER A 52 -10.55 6.05 17.25
CA SER A 52 -10.76 6.10 18.72
C SER A 52 -9.78 7.00 19.46
N ALA A 53 -8.77 7.56 18.80
CA ALA A 53 -7.78 8.45 19.42
C ALA A 53 -8.45 9.61 20.17
N ASN A 54 -7.89 9.98 21.33
CA ASN A 54 -8.32 11.08 22.16
C ASN A 54 -7.14 11.99 22.56
N GLU A 55 -7.41 13.09 23.21
CA GLU A 55 -6.39 14.08 23.61
C GLU A 55 -5.24 13.42 24.40
N LYS A 56 -5.58 12.48 25.31
CA LYS A 56 -4.56 11.85 26.16
C LYS A 56 -3.51 11.12 25.32
N VAL A 57 -3.92 10.25 24.38
CA VAL A 57 -2.96 9.47 23.61
C VAL A 57 -2.16 10.32 22.63
N VAL A 58 -2.77 11.38 22.06
CA VAL A 58 -2.06 12.35 21.21
C VAL A 58 -0.97 13.04 22.01
N MET A 59 -1.32 13.54 23.21
CA MET A 59 -0.35 14.22 24.06
C MET A 59 0.70 13.30 24.67
N ASP A 60 0.38 12.01 24.89
CA ASP A 60 1.34 11.03 25.38
C ASP A 60 2.39 10.71 24.31
N ASN A 61 1.98 10.52 23.06
CA ASN A 61 2.90 10.31 21.92
C ASN A 61 3.73 11.56 21.64
N ALA A 62 3.14 12.75 21.69
CA ALA A 62 3.89 14.01 21.54
C ALA A 62 4.98 14.14 22.62
N ARG A 63 4.65 13.88 23.89
CA ARG A 63 5.64 13.88 24.98
C ARG A 63 6.74 12.84 24.77
N TYR A 64 6.38 11.65 24.31
CA TYR A 64 7.37 10.61 24.04
C TYR A 64 8.39 11.07 22.98
N ILE A 65 7.94 11.67 21.88
CA ILE A 65 8.83 12.21 20.84
C ILE A 65 9.82 13.21 21.47
N ALA A 66 9.32 14.20 22.19
CA ALA A 66 10.15 15.23 22.82
C ALA A 66 11.09 14.69 23.91
N GLU A 67 10.60 13.80 24.80
CA GLU A 67 11.38 13.24 25.91
C GLU A 67 12.47 12.27 25.43
N LYS A 68 12.25 11.60 24.29
CA LYS A 68 13.21 10.68 23.68
C LYS A 68 14.16 11.38 22.69
N GLY A 69 13.97 12.67 22.44
CA GLY A 69 14.77 13.43 21.47
C GLY A 69 14.59 12.95 20.03
N LEU A 70 13.42 12.36 19.68
CA LEU A 70 13.17 11.89 18.33
C LEU A 70 13.07 13.06 17.33
N ASP A 71 12.68 14.24 17.79
CA ASP A 71 12.65 15.47 17.02
C ASP A 71 14.03 15.88 16.48
N GLU A 72 15.12 15.54 17.18
CA GLU A 72 16.50 15.75 16.70
C GLU A 72 16.79 14.96 15.42
N TYR A 73 16.13 13.80 15.25
CA TYR A 73 16.19 12.99 14.03
C TYR A 73 15.19 13.45 12.95
N GLY A 74 14.27 14.39 13.30
CA GLY A 74 13.28 14.97 12.40
C GLY A 74 11.86 14.44 12.57
N TRP A 75 11.57 13.61 13.57
CA TRP A 75 10.22 13.19 13.92
C TRP A 75 9.48 14.33 14.63
N GLU A 76 8.98 15.30 13.85
CA GLU A 76 8.48 16.56 14.40
C GLU A 76 6.96 16.75 14.30
N TYR A 77 6.27 15.97 13.45
CA TYR A 77 4.83 16.11 13.28
C TYR A 77 4.06 15.16 14.21
N VAL A 78 3.02 15.69 14.86
CA VAL A 78 2.04 14.92 15.65
C VAL A 78 0.69 15.07 14.98
N VAL A 79 0.26 14.02 14.25
CA VAL A 79 -0.93 14.07 13.39
C VAL A 79 -2.06 13.26 14.01
N LEU A 80 -3.16 13.94 14.33
CA LEU A 80 -4.41 13.32 14.73
C LEU A 80 -5.22 12.96 13.50
N ASP A 81 -5.46 11.67 13.29
CA ASP A 81 -6.22 11.16 12.16
C ASP A 81 -7.73 11.37 12.32
N ILE A 82 -8.49 10.94 11.31
CA ILE A 82 -9.89 11.26 11.05
C ILE A 82 -10.86 11.02 12.21
N ARG A 83 -12.01 11.71 12.17
CA ARG A 83 -13.19 11.66 13.02
C ARG A 83 -12.99 12.21 14.44
N TRP A 84 -11.99 13.06 14.63
CA TRP A 84 -11.81 13.82 15.86
C TRP A 84 -13.02 14.73 16.21
N TYR A 85 -13.83 15.05 15.23
CA TYR A 85 -15.05 15.85 15.35
C TYR A 85 -16.29 15.05 15.84
N ALA A 86 -16.23 13.72 15.84
CA ALA A 86 -17.31 12.87 16.32
C ALA A 86 -17.26 12.71 17.85
N ASN A 87 -18.41 12.84 18.53
CA ASN A 87 -18.47 12.64 19.99
C ASN A 87 -18.15 11.20 20.39
N HIS A 88 -18.54 10.26 19.54
CA HIS A 88 -18.27 8.83 19.75
C HIS A 88 -17.42 8.29 18.62
N PRO A 89 -16.32 7.57 18.92
CA PRO A 89 -15.56 6.91 17.89
C PRO A 89 -16.37 5.80 17.26
N SER A 90 -16.29 5.66 15.95
CA SER A 90 -16.77 4.46 15.28
C SER A 90 -15.77 3.33 15.52
N LEU A 91 -16.24 2.08 15.46
CA LEU A 91 -15.38 0.90 15.52
C LEU A 91 -14.38 0.91 14.38
N GLY A 92 -13.13 0.57 14.66
CA GLY A 92 -12.14 0.28 13.64
C GLY A 92 -12.61 -0.88 12.74
N GLY A 93 -12.14 -0.90 11.48
CA GLY A 93 -12.38 -2.01 10.57
C GLY A 93 -13.80 -2.11 10.02
N GLY A 94 -14.14 -1.30 9.03
CA GLY A 94 -15.23 -1.60 8.09
C GLY A 94 -16.65 -1.11 8.42
N ASN A 95 -16.92 -0.55 9.60
CA ASN A 95 -18.25 -0.04 9.94
C ASN A 95 -18.32 1.49 10.10
N TYR A 96 -17.50 2.22 9.36
CA TYR A 96 -17.47 3.69 9.37
C TYR A 96 -18.78 4.34 8.91
N ASN A 97 -19.59 3.61 8.18
CA ASN A 97 -20.72 4.11 7.41
C ASN A 97 -22.02 4.34 8.19
N GLN A 98 -22.10 3.96 9.46
CA GLN A 98 -23.43 3.84 10.07
C GLN A 98 -23.89 5.03 10.91
N ARG A 99 -23.03 6.04 11.20
CA ARG A 99 -23.41 7.20 12.04
C ARG A 99 -22.78 8.53 11.66
N GLY A 100 -22.08 8.61 10.54
CA GLY A 100 -21.26 9.77 10.18
C GLY A 100 -21.99 11.10 10.10
N ASP A 101 -23.27 11.08 9.80
CA ASP A 101 -24.10 12.26 9.63
C ASP A 101 -24.86 12.68 10.91
N GLN A 102 -24.70 11.98 12.03
CA GLN A 102 -25.54 12.20 13.22
C GLN A 102 -24.78 12.55 14.51
N ASP A 103 -23.45 12.47 14.53
CA ASP A 103 -22.64 12.58 15.76
C ASP A 103 -21.38 13.43 15.58
N CYS A 104 -21.50 14.58 14.89
CA CYS A 104 -20.39 15.50 14.74
C CYS A 104 -20.64 16.84 15.48
N VAL A 105 -19.55 17.51 15.86
CA VAL A 105 -19.58 18.85 16.45
C VAL A 105 -19.26 19.86 15.36
N LEU A 106 -20.18 20.83 15.17
CA LEU A 106 -20.04 21.91 14.20
C LEU A 106 -20.15 23.26 14.87
N ASP A 107 -19.50 24.28 14.29
CA ASP A 107 -19.75 25.67 14.62
C ASP A 107 -20.93 26.27 13.84
N GLU A 108 -21.21 27.56 14.04
CA GLU A 108 -22.30 28.29 13.35
C GLU A 108 -22.08 28.42 11.82
N TYR A 109 -20.87 28.16 11.34
CA TYR A 109 -20.50 28.20 9.92
C TYR A 109 -20.44 26.78 9.28
N GLY A 110 -20.89 25.76 10.01
CA GLY A 110 -20.92 24.40 9.53
C GLY A 110 -19.52 23.77 9.38
N ARG A 111 -18.54 24.25 10.13
CA ARG A 111 -17.18 23.71 10.14
C ARG A 111 -17.02 22.74 11.30
N TYR A 112 -16.25 21.66 11.10
CA TYR A 112 -15.97 20.73 12.17
C TYR A 112 -15.20 21.35 13.32
N LEU A 113 -15.64 21.02 14.54
CA LEU A 113 -14.94 21.30 15.80
C LEU A 113 -14.59 19.99 16.51
N PRO A 114 -13.50 19.95 17.28
CA PRO A 114 -13.16 18.75 18.06
C PRO A 114 -14.24 18.43 19.09
N SER A 115 -14.47 17.12 19.27
CA SER A 115 -15.40 16.64 20.29
C SER A 115 -14.91 16.99 21.70
N PRO A 116 -15.70 17.72 22.50
CA PRO A 116 -15.31 18.07 23.87
C PRO A 116 -15.15 16.86 24.81
N THR A 117 -15.82 15.75 24.52
CA THR A 117 -15.72 14.54 25.31
C THR A 117 -14.40 13.81 25.13
N ARG A 118 -13.84 13.92 23.92
CA ARG A 118 -12.57 13.26 23.56
C ARG A 118 -11.36 14.21 23.65
N PHE A 119 -11.59 15.50 23.43
CA PHE A 119 -10.56 16.55 23.42
C PHE A 119 -10.98 17.71 24.34
N PRO A 120 -10.98 17.48 25.68
CA PRO A 120 -11.55 18.43 26.63
C PRO A 120 -10.85 19.79 26.66
N SER A 121 -9.57 19.89 26.25
CA SER A 121 -8.86 21.16 26.19
C SER A 121 -9.40 22.12 25.11
N CYS A 122 -10.26 21.63 24.21
CA CYS A 122 -10.94 22.51 23.24
C CYS A 122 -11.92 23.48 23.93
N MET A 123 -12.36 23.17 25.14
CA MET A 123 -13.34 23.98 25.86
C MET A 123 -12.66 25.03 26.76
N VAL A 124 -12.83 26.29 26.45
CA VAL A 124 -12.35 27.42 27.27
C VAL A 124 -13.56 28.30 27.60
N ASP A 125 -13.82 28.50 28.88
CA ASP A 125 -14.95 29.29 29.37
C ASP A 125 -16.31 28.89 28.78
N GLY A 126 -16.49 27.57 28.52
CA GLY A 126 -17.72 27.02 27.93
C GLY A 126 -17.86 27.18 26.41
N VAL A 127 -16.84 27.69 25.75
CA VAL A 127 -16.78 27.83 24.27
C VAL A 127 -15.76 26.86 23.67
N ASN A 128 -16.14 26.19 22.60
CA ASN A 128 -15.20 25.31 21.86
C ASN A 128 -14.26 26.20 21.01
N GLN A 129 -12.98 26.24 21.39
CA GLN A 129 -11.90 27.01 20.74
C GLN A 129 -11.07 26.15 19.77
N GLY A 130 -11.58 24.98 19.40
CA GLY A 130 -10.86 24.06 18.53
C GLY A 130 -9.62 23.46 19.18
N PHE A 131 -8.64 23.11 18.36
CA PHE A 131 -7.42 22.50 18.84
C PHE A 131 -6.35 23.46 19.36
N LYS A 132 -6.66 24.76 19.47
CA LYS A 132 -5.63 25.75 19.80
C LYS A 132 -4.82 25.43 21.06
N ALA A 133 -5.48 25.03 22.16
CA ALA A 133 -4.77 24.71 23.42
C ALA A 133 -3.85 23.48 23.30
N MET A 134 -4.29 22.46 22.55
CA MET A 134 -3.51 21.26 22.28
C MET A 134 -2.34 21.56 21.33
N ALA A 135 -2.58 22.27 20.23
CA ALA A 135 -1.54 22.72 19.31
C ALA A 135 -0.48 23.57 20.00
N ASP A 136 -0.89 24.58 20.81
CA ASP A 136 0.04 25.39 21.59
C ASP A 136 0.88 24.54 22.56
N SER A 137 0.32 23.43 23.08
CA SER A 137 1.05 22.52 23.96
C SER A 137 2.07 21.68 23.21
N ILE A 138 1.74 21.23 22.01
CA ILE A 138 2.64 20.49 21.12
C ILE A 138 3.77 21.42 20.62
N HIS A 139 3.45 22.66 20.24
CA HIS A 139 4.44 23.65 19.84
C HIS A 139 5.43 23.99 20.96
N ARG A 140 4.97 24.04 22.24
CA ARG A 140 5.89 24.24 23.37
C ARG A 140 6.89 23.10 23.57
N MET A 141 6.61 21.92 23.06
CA MET A 141 7.55 20.79 23.02
C MET A 141 8.51 20.85 21.82
N GLY A 142 8.42 21.88 20.95
CA GLY A 142 9.21 21.99 19.72
C GLY A 142 8.64 21.22 18.52
N LEU A 143 7.45 20.63 18.68
CA LEU A 143 6.82 19.78 17.68
C LEU A 143 5.78 20.56 16.87
N LYS A 144 5.32 19.98 15.77
CA LYS A 144 4.30 20.51 14.87
C LYS A 144 3.00 19.69 15.00
N PHE A 145 1.85 20.39 14.94
CA PHE A 145 0.55 19.73 15.06
C PHE A 145 -0.13 19.58 13.71
N GLY A 146 -0.65 18.39 13.43
CA GLY A 146 -1.41 18.08 12.23
C GLY A 146 -2.75 17.42 12.50
N ILE A 147 -3.65 17.54 11.52
CA ILE A 147 -4.96 16.89 11.54
C ILE A 147 -5.26 16.22 10.21
N HIS A 148 -6.17 15.25 10.25
CA HIS A 148 -6.75 14.62 9.06
C HIS A 148 -8.23 15.06 8.92
N ILE A 149 -8.65 15.38 7.70
CA ILE A 149 -10.04 15.70 7.35
C ILE A 149 -10.44 14.95 6.07
N MET A 150 -11.76 14.83 5.87
CA MET A 150 -12.30 14.50 4.55
C MET A 150 -12.38 15.77 3.69
N ARG A 151 -12.25 15.63 2.35
CA ARG A 151 -12.69 16.73 1.47
C ARG A 151 -14.17 17.04 1.65
N GLY A 152 -14.58 18.25 1.31
CA GLY A 152 -15.98 18.57 1.16
C GLY A 152 -16.65 19.23 2.39
N LEU A 153 -17.97 19.28 2.35
CA LEU A 153 -18.86 19.92 3.31
C LEU A 153 -19.51 18.87 4.21
N PRO A 154 -19.55 19.05 5.56
CA PRO A 154 -20.26 18.14 6.45
C PRO A 154 -21.72 17.94 6.05
N LYS A 155 -22.10 16.71 5.73
CA LYS A 155 -23.48 16.36 5.35
C LYS A 155 -24.49 16.65 6.47
N TYR A 156 -24.02 16.66 7.70
CA TYR A 156 -24.82 16.99 8.89
C TYR A 156 -25.53 18.34 8.79
N ILE A 157 -24.96 19.32 8.08
CA ILE A 157 -25.57 20.64 7.84
C ILE A 157 -26.96 20.50 7.23
N LEU A 158 -27.21 19.48 6.40
CA LEU A 158 -28.48 19.29 5.72
C LEU A 158 -29.64 18.92 6.66
N ASN A 159 -29.35 18.47 7.88
CA ASN A 159 -30.38 18.17 8.87
C ASN A 159 -31.11 19.44 9.36
N ASN A 160 -30.38 20.58 9.37
CA ASN A 160 -30.95 21.90 9.72
C ASN A 160 -30.14 23.00 9.02
N PRO A 161 -30.28 23.18 7.68
CA PRO A 161 -29.45 24.13 6.92
C PRO A 161 -29.57 25.60 7.39
N SER A 162 -30.71 25.96 7.96
CA SER A 162 -30.96 27.34 8.45
C SER A 162 -30.23 27.65 9.75
N ALA A 163 -29.68 26.65 10.43
CA ALA A 163 -28.90 26.87 11.64
C ALA A 163 -27.45 27.29 11.33
N TYR A 164 -27.01 27.14 10.09
CA TYR A 164 -25.64 27.39 9.68
C TYR A 164 -25.57 28.43 8.58
N LYS A 165 -24.47 29.18 8.51
CA LYS A 165 -24.24 30.24 7.54
C LYS A 165 -22.92 30.06 6.83
N LEU A 166 -22.83 30.43 5.55
CA LEU A 166 -21.53 30.51 4.88
C LEU A 166 -20.76 31.73 5.40
N LYS A 167 -19.59 31.52 6.00
CA LYS A 167 -18.74 32.61 6.48
C LYS A 167 -18.32 33.49 5.31
N GLY A 168 -18.58 34.79 5.42
CA GLY A 168 -18.26 35.78 4.38
C GLY A 168 -19.37 36.00 3.34
N SER A 169 -20.43 35.17 3.35
CA SER A 169 -21.64 35.36 2.52
C SER A 169 -22.86 34.70 3.15
N GLU A 170 -23.31 35.27 4.27
CA GLU A 170 -24.33 34.67 5.15
C GLU A 170 -25.69 34.43 4.49
N SER A 171 -25.99 35.12 3.39
CA SER A 171 -27.24 34.96 2.63
C SER A 171 -27.15 33.90 1.54
N THR A 172 -25.96 33.35 1.27
CA THR A 172 -25.76 32.32 0.24
C THR A 172 -26.36 30.98 0.71
N PRO A 173 -27.29 30.39 -0.05
CA PRO A 173 -27.83 29.08 0.32
C PRO A 173 -26.82 27.99 0.10
N TRP A 174 -26.84 26.96 0.95
CA TRP A 174 -25.92 25.83 0.90
C TRP A 174 -25.96 25.08 -0.43
N SER A 175 -27.09 25.09 -1.15
CA SER A 175 -27.20 24.48 -2.50
C SER A 175 -26.27 25.13 -3.55
N GLN A 176 -25.66 26.28 -3.26
CA GLN A 176 -24.62 26.88 -4.09
C GLN A 176 -23.19 26.47 -3.67
N VAL A 177 -23.03 25.84 -2.51
CA VAL A 177 -21.74 25.44 -1.97
C VAL A 177 -21.42 23.99 -2.33
N TYR A 178 -22.39 23.09 -2.27
CA TYR A 178 -22.19 21.66 -2.50
C TYR A 178 -22.92 21.15 -3.75
N THR A 179 -22.50 19.98 -4.23
CA THR A 179 -23.18 19.24 -5.31
C THR A 179 -23.40 17.79 -4.91
N ASN A 180 -24.50 17.20 -5.41
CA ASN A 180 -24.79 15.77 -5.31
C ASN A 180 -24.50 15.03 -6.63
N THR A 181 -23.91 15.72 -7.63
CA THR A 181 -23.66 15.14 -8.95
C THR A 181 -22.37 14.29 -9.00
N THR A 182 -21.44 14.53 -8.08
CA THR A 182 -20.25 13.72 -7.91
C THR A 182 -20.53 12.60 -6.93
N PRO A 183 -20.05 11.37 -7.16
CA PRO A 183 -20.21 10.28 -6.20
C PRO A 183 -19.72 10.68 -4.81
N GLU A 184 -20.51 10.36 -3.79
CA GLU A 184 -20.06 10.47 -2.39
C GLU A 184 -18.89 9.50 -2.19
N CYS A 185 -18.02 9.80 -1.22
CA CYS A 185 -17.02 8.87 -0.74
C CYS A 185 -17.69 7.51 -0.39
N THR A 186 -17.17 6.42 -0.92
CA THR A 186 -17.81 5.11 -0.78
C THR A 186 -17.63 4.52 0.61
N TRP A 187 -16.52 4.86 1.29
CA TRP A 187 -16.13 4.28 2.57
C TRP A 187 -16.46 5.18 3.77
N LEU A 188 -16.57 6.51 3.61
CA LEU A 188 -17.03 7.43 4.65
C LEU A 188 -17.94 8.51 4.08
N LYS A 189 -19.22 8.46 4.42
CA LYS A 189 -20.26 9.33 3.85
C LYS A 189 -20.55 10.55 4.71
N ASP A 190 -19.55 11.10 5.40
CA ASP A 190 -19.71 12.25 6.30
C ASP A 190 -19.85 13.57 5.53
N ASN A 191 -19.32 13.64 4.29
CA ASN A 191 -19.17 14.89 3.54
C ASN A 191 -19.84 14.85 2.16
N LEU A 192 -20.11 16.05 1.64
CA LEU A 192 -20.62 16.32 0.29
C LEU A 192 -19.54 17.06 -0.51
N THR A 193 -19.47 16.79 -1.81
CA THR A 193 -18.53 17.45 -2.73
C THR A 193 -18.82 18.95 -2.81
N ILE A 194 -17.78 19.78 -2.76
CA ILE A 194 -17.85 21.23 -2.93
C ILE A 194 -17.92 21.59 -4.40
N GLN A 195 -18.76 22.54 -4.75
CA GLN A 195 -18.81 23.11 -6.10
C GLN A 195 -17.60 23.99 -6.38
N ASN A 196 -17.00 23.85 -7.54
CA ASN A 196 -15.95 24.76 -8.01
C ASN A 196 -16.55 26.12 -8.43
N ASN A 197 -16.83 26.95 -7.44
CA ASN A 197 -17.35 28.31 -7.61
C ASN A 197 -16.93 29.21 -6.43
N GLU A 198 -17.35 30.48 -6.46
CA GLU A 198 -17.01 31.44 -5.41
C GLU A 198 -17.50 31.01 -4.02
N ALA A 199 -18.70 30.42 -3.93
CA ALA A 199 -19.26 29.98 -2.65
C ALA A 199 -18.49 28.76 -2.09
N GLY A 200 -18.11 27.83 -2.93
CA GLY A 200 -17.27 26.71 -2.55
C GLY A 200 -15.88 27.16 -2.09
N GLN A 201 -15.27 28.10 -2.81
CA GLN A 201 -13.99 28.66 -2.40
C GLN A 201 -14.09 29.39 -1.05
N LEU A 202 -15.16 30.18 -0.81
CA LEU A 202 -15.36 30.82 0.48
C LEU A 202 -15.47 29.81 1.62
N TYR A 203 -16.11 28.66 1.38
CA TYR A 203 -16.21 27.64 2.40
C TYR A 203 -14.84 27.05 2.75
N TYR A 204 -14.03 26.65 1.74
CA TYR A 204 -12.67 26.18 1.99
C TYR A 204 -11.81 27.25 2.65
N ASN A 205 -11.88 28.50 2.20
CA ASN A 205 -11.17 29.60 2.85
C ASN A 205 -11.51 29.66 4.36
N SER A 206 -12.80 29.55 4.69
CA SER A 206 -13.24 29.60 6.08
C SER A 206 -12.73 28.44 6.94
N ILE A 207 -12.58 27.26 6.36
CA ILE A 207 -12.03 26.07 7.04
C ILE A 207 -10.55 26.30 7.34
N PHE A 208 -9.77 26.71 6.33
CA PHE A 208 -8.31 26.86 6.51
C PHE A 208 -7.96 28.08 7.37
N ASP A 209 -8.74 29.15 7.35
CA ASP A 209 -8.62 30.24 8.32
C ASP A 209 -8.77 29.71 9.76
N LEU A 210 -9.77 28.85 9.99
CA LEU A 210 -10.00 28.27 11.31
C LEU A 210 -8.83 27.37 11.75
N TYR A 211 -8.32 26.53 10.82
CA TYR A 211 -7.20 25.65 11.15
C TYR A 211 -5.89 26.43 11.37
N ALA A 212 -5.68 27.52 10.63
CA ALA A 212 -4.58 28.44 10.88
C ALA A 212 -4.70 29.11 12.26
N GLU A 213 -5.90 29.54 12.68
CA GLU A 213 -6.18 30.06 14.02
C GLU A 213 -5.89 29.03 15.12
N TRP A 214 -6.12 27.74 14.86
CA TRP A 214 -5.81 26.66 15.80
C TRP A 214 -4.31 26.37 15.88
N GLY A 215 -3.52 26.81 14.91
CA GLY A 215 -2.10 26.53 14.85
C GLY A 215 -1.77 25.19 14.17
N VAL A 216 -2.60 24.73 13.23
CA VAL A 216 -2.31 23.53 12.43
C VAL A 216 -1.15 23.78 11.48
N ASP A 217 -0.18 22.83 11.42
CA ASP A 217 1.02 22.89 10.59
C ASP A 217 1.01 21.86 9.46
N PHE A 218 0.15 20.86 9.57
CA PHE A 218 0.04 19.75 8.61
C PHE A 218 -1.42 19.33 8.47
N ILE A 219 -1.84 19.04 7.24
CA ILE A 219 -3.17 18.55 6.97
C ILE A 219 -3.14 17.41 5.97
N LYS A 220 -3.69 16.26 6.37
CA LYS A 220 -4.01 15.12 5.50
C LYS A 220 -5.46 15.24 5.10
N ILE A 221 -5.73 15.23 3.78
CA ILE A 221 -7.09 15.34 3.26
C ILE A 221 -7.41 14.11 2.45
N ASP A 222 -8.49 13.47 2.83
CA ASP A 222 -8.90 12.19 2.30
C ASP A 222 -9.97 12.30 1.21
N ASP A 223 -10.17 11.19 0.46
CA ASP A 223 -11.08 11.09 -0.68
C ASP A 223 -10.72 12.02 -1.85
N LEU A 224 -9.41 12.24 -2.10
CA LEU A 224 -8.95 13.12 -3.18
C LEU A 224 -8.42 12.38 -4.43
N SER A 225 -8.14 11.09 -4.33
CA SER A 225 -7.38 10.36 -5.38
C SER A 225 -8.24 9.55 -6.35
N ARG A 226 -9.43 9.09 -5.94
CA ARG A 226 -10.30 8.20 -6.76
C ARG A 226 -11.78 8.56 -6.67
N PRO A 227 -12.27 9.34 -7.64
CA PRO A 227 -11.56 10.01 -8.72
C PRO A 227 -10.64 11.12 -8.19
N PHE A 228 -9.65 11.53 -8.99
CA PHE A 228 -8.77 12.65 -8.60
C PHE A 228 -9.57 13.96 -8.65
N HIS A 229 -9.67 14.64 -7.50
CA HIS A 229 -10.54 15.81 -7.31
C HIS A 229 -9.79 17.13 -7.55
N THR A 230 -9.28 17.33 -8.77
CA THR A 230 -8.48 18.49 -9.18
C THR A 230 -9.06 19.82 -8.72
N ASP A 231 -10.36 20.05 -8.94
CA ASP A 231 -11.01 21.32 -8.57
C ASP A 231 -10.95 21.58 -7.06
N GLU A 232 -11.18 20.55 -6.25
CA GLU A 232 -11.14 20.71 -4.78
C GLU A 232 -9.71 20.87 -4.29
N ILE A 233 -8.74 20.14 -4.87
CA ILE A 233 -7.30 20.29 -4.56
C ILE A 233 -6.84 21.73 -4.82
N HIS A 234 -7.23 22.32 -5.95
CA HIS A 234 -6.89 23.71 -6.29
C HIS A 234 -7.54 24.73 -5.34
N MET A 235 -8.82 24.51 -4.98
CA MET A 235 -9.50 25.36 -4.00
C MET A 235 -8.87 25.26 -2.61
N ILE A 236 -8.46 24.04 -2.20
CA ILE A 236 -7.76 23.76 -0.95
C ILE A 236 -6.40 24.47 -0.93
N ARG A 237 -5.58 24.26 -1.98
CA ARG A 237 -4.26 24.92 -2.06
C ARG A 237 -4.39 26.45 -1.93
N LYS A 238 -5.31 27.03 -2.69
CA LYS A 238 -5.58 28.46 -2.62
C LYS A 238 -6.06 28.92 -1.24
N ALA A 239 -6.87 28.11 -0.58
CA ALA A 239 -7.37 28.40 0.76
C ALA A 239 -6.25 28.33 1.81
N ILE A 240 -5.30 27.39 1.67
CA ILE A 240 -4.12 27.33 2.53
C ILE A 240 -3.23 28.57 2.31
N ASP A 241 -2.92 28.90 1.07
CA ASP A 241 -2.01 30.00 0.72
C ASP A 241 -2.50 31.35 1.26
N GLN A 242 -3.80 31.60 1.20
CA GLN A 242 -4.36 32.85 1.68
C GLN A 242 -4.26 33.05 3.21
N THR A 243 -4.14 31.95 3.99
CA THR A 243 -3.98 32.06 5.45
C THR A 243 -2.65 32.69 5.83
N GLY A 244 -1.64 32.62 4.94
CA GLY A 244 -0.28 33.02 5.21
C GLY A 244 0.47 32.13 6.22
N ARG A 245 -0.16 31.04 6.71
CA ARG A 245 0.47 30.06 7.60
C ARG A 245 1.06 28.91 6.77
N PRO A 246 2.30 28.46 7.05
CA PRO A 246 2.86 27.27 6.48
C PRO A 246 2.07 26.03 6.96
N ILE A 247 1.23 25.45 6.09
CA ILE A 247 0.49 24.22 6.35
C ILE A 247 0.85 23.22 5.28
N VAL A 248 1.56 22.17 5.66
CA VAL A 248 1.95 21.07 4.75
C VAL A 248 0.70 20.31 4.32
N LEU A 249 0.48 20.18 3.01
CA LEU A 249 -0.68 19.50 2.44
C LEU A 249 -0.31 18.08 1.99
N SER A 250 -1.03 17.11 2.54
CA SER A 250 -0.98 15.69 2.18
C SER A 250 -2.28 15.26 1.51
N LEU A 251 -2.19 14.71 0.30
CA LEU A 251 -3.32 14.14 -0.44
C LEU A 251 -3.45 12.64 -0.13
N SER A 252 -4.66 12.21 0.24
CA SER A 252 -5.00 10.85 0.65
C SER A 252 -6.41 10.50 0.13
N PRO A 253 -6.88 9.24 0.18
CA PRO A 253 -6.15 7.99 0.34
C PRO A 253 -5.62 7.50 -1.01
N GLY A 254 -5.03 6.28 -0.99
CA GLY A 254 -4.93 5.40 -2.09
C GLY A 254 -4.23 5.91 -3.33
N LYS A 255 -4.05 5.03 -4.28
CA LYS A 255 -3.17 5.26 -5.42
C LYS A 255 -3.54 6.53 -6.21
N THR A 256 -2.63 7.51 -6.22
CA THR A 256 -2.68 8.64 -7.15
C THR A 256 -2.14 8.17 -8.51
N HIS A 257 -2.89 8.39 -9.60
CA HIS A 257 -2.43 8.03 -10.94
C HIS A 257 -1.36 8.98 -11.45
N PHE A 258 -0.39 8.46 -12.20
CA PHE A 258 0.74 9.23 -12.76
C PHE A 258 0.32 10.40 -13.65
N GLU A 259 -0.82 10.32 -14.31
CA GLU A 259 -1.35 11.42 -15.09
C GLU A 259 -1.56 12.71 -14.29
N TYR A 260 -1.73 12.60 -12.96
CA TYR A 260 -1.89 13.73 -12.04
C TYR A 260 -0.59 14.16 -11.36
N ALA A 261 0.55 13.58 -11.72
CA ALA A 261 1.84 13.89 -11.09
C ALA A 261 2.15 15.40 -11.13
N GLN A 262 1.91 16.05 -12.27
CA GLN A 262 2.15 17.48 -12.39
C GLN A 262 1.23 18.30 -11.48
N ASP A 263 -0.03 17.93 -11.34
CA ASP A 263 -0.99 18.59 -10.46
C ASP A 263 -0.56 18.46 -8.99
N CYS A 264 -0.12 17.25 -8.59
CA CYS A 264 0.44 17.01 -7.26
C CYS A 264 1.66 17.92 -6.99
N LEU A 265 2.58 18.00 -7.95
CA LEU A 265 3.78 18.85 -7.83
C LEU A 265 3.47 20.34 -7.69
N GLU A 266 2.38 20.81 -8.27
CA GLU A 266 1.97 22.21 -8.25
C GLU A 266 1.12 22.59 -7.03
N ASN A 267 0.49 21.59 -6.35
CA ASN A 267 -0.51 21.88 -5.34
C ASN A 267 -0.27 21.21 -3.99
N ALA A 268 0.52 20.13 -3.90
CA ALA A 268 0.68 19.34 -2.70
C ALA A 268 2.14 19.18 -2.28
N ASN A 269 2.37 19.02 -0.96
CA ASN A 269 3.68 18.68 -0.42
C ASN A 269 3.92 17.17 -0.43
N MET A 270 2.86 16.39 -0.28
CA MET A 270 2.93 14.93 -0.38
C MET A 270 1.60 14.36 -0.87
N TRP A 271 1.65 13.17 -1.45
CA TRP A 271 0.49 12.44 -1.96
C TRP A 271 0.72 10.95 -1.90
N ARG A 272 -0.34 10.21 -1.59
CA ARG A 272 -0.30 8.75 -1.50
C ARG A 272 -0.09 8.13 -2.88
N MET A 273 0.93 7.31 -3.01
CA MET A 273 1.22 6.58 -4.26
C MET A 273 0.56 5.21 -4.31
N MET A 274 -0.01 4.73 -3.20
CA MET A 274 -0.71 3.45 -3.13
C MET A 274 -1.81 3.47 -2.07
N ASP A 275 -2.59 2.39 -2.02
CA ASP A 275 -3.62 2.17 -1.00
C ASP A 275 -3.03 1.97 0.40
N ASP A 276 -3.91 1.83 1.41
CA ASP A 276 -3.51 1.70 2.80
C ASP A 276 -2.61 0.48 3.03
N LEU A 277 -1.46 0.75 3.65
CA LEU A 277 -0.51 -0.27 4.02
C LEU A 277 -0.77 -0.73 5.45
N TRP A 278 -0.82 -2.05 5.62
CA TRP A 278 -0.84 -2.69 6.91
C TRP A 278 0.39 -3.59 7.09
N ASP A 279 0.56 -4.17 8.25
CA ASP A 279 1.69 -4.98 8.66
C ASP A 279 1.72 -6.38 8.02
N THR A 280 1.59 -6.42 6.69
CA THR A 280 1.69 -7.63 5.87
C THR A 280 2.81 -7.51 4.84
N TRP A 281 3.54 -8.60 4.61
CA TRP A 281 4.60 -8.59 3.59
C TRP A 281 4.06 -8.35 2.19
N SER A 282 2.90 -8.90 1.87
CA SER A 282 2.27 -8.69 0.55
C SER A 282 2.02 -7.20 0.26
N GLY A 283 1.58 -6.45 1.28
CA GLY A 283 1.43 -5.00 1.16
C GLY A 283 2.76 -4.31 0.92
N VAL A 284 3.80 -4.65 1.70
CA VAL A 284 5.15 -4.08 1.54
C VAL A 284 5.73 -4.38 0.16
N ASP A 285 5.54 -5.59 -0.35
CA ASP A 285 6.07 -5.99 -1.65
C ASP A 285 5.49 -5.19 -2.82
N LEU A 286 4.21 -4.81 -2.74
CA LEU A 286 3.56 -3.96 -3.75
C LEU A 286 4.15 -2.55 -3.82
N VAL A 287 4.68 -2.02 -2.70
CA VAL A 287 5.24 -0.66 -2.65
C VAL A 287 6.46 -0.51 -3.57
N PHE A 288 7.25 -1.57 -3.77
CA PHE A 288 8.49 -1.48 -4.55
C PHE A 288 8.28 -0.94 -5.96
N ARG A 289 7.24 -1.42 -6.65
CA ARG A 289 6.94 -0.96 -8.01
C ARG A 289 6.52 0.50 -8.02
N GLU A 290 5.60 0.87 -7.16
CA GLU A 290 5.11 2.25 -7.08
C GLU A 290 6.25 3.20 -6.69
N ALA A 291 7.09 2.80 -5.71
CA ALA A 291 8.26 3.57 -5.33
C ALA A 291 9.23 3.79 -6.50
N ALA A 292 9.49 2.76 -7.31
CA ALA A 292 10.37 2.86 -8.48
C ALA A 292 9.84 3.87 -9.50
N GLU A 293 8.53 3.89 -9.73
CA GLU A 293 7.91 4.80 -10.69
C GLU A 293 7.84 6.24 -10.17
N TRP A 294 7.53 6.43 -8.86
CA TRP A 294 7.35 7.75 -8.26
C TRP A 294 8.64 8.42 -7.79
N ALA A 295 9.74 7.69 -7.58
CA ALA A 295 11.00 8.25 -7.07
C ALA A 295 11.50 9.47 -7.86
N GLN A 296 11.28 9.48 -9.17
CA GLN A 296 11.66 10.59 -10.06
C GLN A 296 10.97 11.92 -9.71
N TYR A 297 9.86 11.90 -8.97
CA TYR A 297 9.11 13.09 -8.59
C TYR A 297 9.49 13.62 -7.22
N ALA A 298 10.23 12.84 -6.41
CA ALA A 298 10.69 13.28 -5.11
C ALA A 298 11.70 14.42 -5.24
N ARG A 299 11.42 15.52 -4.54
CA ARG A 299 12.25 16.73 -4.51
C ARG A 299 11.88 17.56 -3.28
N PRO A 300 12.74 18.53 -2.87
CA PRO A 300 12.38 19.41 -1.77
C PRO A 300 11.01 20.04 -1.95
N GLY A 301 10.14 19.81 -0.96
CA GLY A 301 8.79 20.31 -0.94
C GLY A 301 7.71 19.44 -1.60
N ASN A 302 8.11 18.36 -2.28
CA ASN A 302 7.19 17.44 -2.97
C ASN A 302 7.64 15.99 -2.81
N TYR A 303 6.80 15.13 -2.22
CA TYR A 303 7.15 13.75 -1.93
C TYR A 303 5.99 12.79 -2.21
N ALA A 304 6.28 11.69 -2.90
CA ALA A 304 5.35 10.59 -3.02
C ALA A 304 5.36 9.75 -1.72
N ASP A 305 4.19 9.43 -1.20
CA ASP A 305 3.99 8.84 0.11
C ASP A 305 3.68 7.35 0.00
N CYS A 306 4.57 6.52 0.53
CA CYS A 306 4.40 5.07 0.62
C CYS A 306 3.41 4.63 1.70
N ASP A 307 2.79 5.55 2.42
CA ASP A 307 1.94 5.38 3.58
C ASP A 307 2.69 5.35 4.93
N MET A 308 1.89 5.34 5.99
CA MET A 308 2.37 5.25 7.36
C MET A 308 3.16 3.96 7.59
N LEU A 309 4.02 4.00 8.59
CA LEU A 309 4.84 2.86 8.97
C LEU A 309 4.07 2.00 9.99
N PRO A 310 3.55 0.81 9.62
CA PRO A 310 2.80 -0.05 10.52
C PRO A 310 3.75 -0.83 11.45
N LEU A 311 4.55 -0.10 12.22
CA LEU A 311 5.60 -0.62 13.10
C LEU A 311 5.22 -0.42 14.56
N GLY A 312 5.91 -1.15 15.45
CA GLY A 312 5.65 -1.08 16.89
C GLY A 312 4.31 -1.72 17.27
N HIS A 313 3.57 -1.10 18.17
CA HIS A 313 2.29 -1.61 18.66
C HIS A 313 1.12 -0.88 18.00
N ILE A 314 0.29 -1.60 17.24
CA ILE A 314 -0.76 -1.09 16.38
C ILE A 314 -2.13 -1.70 16.68
N ALA A 315 -3.16 -1.24 15.97
CA ALA A 315 -4.52 -1.77 15.93
C ALA A 315 -5.23 -1.85 17.31
N ALA A 316 -4.89 -0.96 18.23
CA ALA A 316 -5.61 -0.82 19.49
C ALA A 316 -6.85 0.08 19.30
N THR A 317 -7.84 -0.06 20.19
CA THR A 317 -8.96 0.88 20.28
C THR A 317 -9.16 1.33 21.71
N ILE A 318 -9.47 2.62 21.86
CA ILE A 318 -9.89 3.18 23.14
C ILE A 318 -11.39 2.97 23.27
N GLY A 319 -11.81 2.17 24.25
CA GLY A 319 -13.21 1.83 24.44
C GLY A 319 -14.06 3.05 24.80
N ASP A 320 -15.26 3.09 24.22
CA ASP A 320 -16.32 4.02 24.59
C ASP A 320 -17.63 3.22 24.81
N PRO A 321 -18.14 3.13 26.05
CA PRO A 321 -19.27 2.28 26.37
C PRO A 321 -20.49 2.54 25.47
N GLY A 322 -20.99 1.50 24.81
CA GLY A 322 -22.13 1.57 23.91
C GLY A 322 -21.79 1.95 22.45
N TYR A 323 -20.54 2.32 22.16
CA TYR A 323 -20.10 2.73 20.82
C TYR A 323 -18.93 1.93 20.28
N CYS A 324 -17.89 1.69 21.08
CA CYS A 324 -16.81 0.79 20.69
C CYS A 324 -16.24 0.03 21.89
N SER A 325 -15.75 -1.18 21.64
CA SER A 325 -15.03 -1.97 22.64
C SER A 325 -13.57 -1.52 22.73
N THR A 326 -12.94 -1.79 23.89
CA THR A 326 -11.49 -1.66 24.02
C THR A 326 -10.83 -2.86 23.37
N ASP A 327 -9.94 -2.62 22.41
CA ASP A 327 -9.00 -3.60 21.90
C ASP A 327 -7.59 -3.25 22.37
N LYS A 328 -6.80 -4.28 22.67
CA LYS A 328 -5.42 -4.08 23.12
C LYS A 328 -4.45 -3.86 21.96
N GLY A 329 -4.87 -4.17 20.74
CA GLY A 329 -3.99 -4.19 19.58
C GLY A 329 -2.95 -5.32 19.63
N HIS A 330 -1.97 -5.22 18.77
CA HIS A 330 -0.88 -6.19 18.66
C HIS A 330 0.44 -5.49 18.28
N TRP A 331 1.54 -6.18 18.47
CA TRP A 331 2.81 -5.78 17.88
C TRP A 331 2.81 -6.10 16.39
N THR A 332 3.42 -5.23 15.58
CA THR A 332 3.52 -5.44 14.13
C THR A 332 3.86 -6.90 13.79
N ASN A 333 3.14 -7.46 12.82
CA ASN A 333 3.38 -8.80 12.32
C ASN A 333 4.63 -8.89 11.42
N LEU A 334 5.18 -7.74 11.00
CA LEU A 334 6.41 -7.71 10.21
C LEU A 334 7.59 -8.22 11.03
N THR A 335 8.36 -9.14 10.46
CA THR A 335 9.63 -9.57 11.04
C THR A 335 10.62 -8.41 11.14
N LYS A 336 11.71 -8.57 11.90
CA LYS A 336 12.75 -7.53 11.97
C LYS A 336 13.36 -7.24 10.61
N ASP A 337 13.58 -8.27 9.79
CA ASP A 337 14.11 -8.09 8.43
C ASP A 337 13.14 -7.32 7.54
N GLU A 338 11.84 -7.61 7.63
CA GLU A 338 10.79 -6.87 6.93
C GLU A 338 10.69 -5.41 7.41
N GLN A 339 10.83 -5.15 8.71
CA GLN A 339 10.85 -3.79 9.25
C GLN A 339 12.07 -2.99 8.75
N TYR A 340 13.27 -3.61 8.67
CA TYR A 340 14.42 -2.99 8.02
C TYR A 340 14.15 -2.70 6.54
N THR A 341 13.47 -3.60 5.84
CA THR A 341 13.08 -3.42 4.44
C THR A 341 12.14 -2.23 4.26
N VAL A 342 11.08 -2.15 5.06
CA VAL A 342 10.15 -1.00 5.05
C VAL A 342 10.92 0.30 5.27
N MET A 343 11.66 0.40 6.36
CA MET A 343 12.42 1.62 6.65
C MET A 343 13.38 1.98 5.51
N THR A 344 14.11 0.98 4.96
CA THR A 344 15.10 1.25 3.92
C THR A 344 14.46 1.72 2.62
N LEU A 345 13.36 1.09 2.19
CA LEU A 345 12.67 1.49 0.97
C LEU A 345 12.09 2.89 1.10
N TRP A 346 11.34 3.18 2.18
CA TRP A 346 10.82 4.52 2.45
C TRP A 346 11.94 5.57 2.50
N GLY A 347 13.06 5.22 3.15
CA GLY A 347 14.20 6.13 3.26
C GLY A 347 14.86 6.43 1.92
N ILE A 348 15.17 5.40 1.14
CA ILE A 348 15.94 5.58 -0.10
C ILE A 348 15.11 6.20 -1.23
N CYS A 349 13.78 5.99 -1.25
CA CYS A 349 12.90 6.65 -2.22
C CYS A 349 12.37 8.02 -1.75
N HIS A 350 12.81 8.49 -0.58
CA HIS A 350 12.41 9.77 0.04
C HIS A 350 10.92 9.90 0.35
N SER A 351 10.26 8.80 0.69
CA SER A 351 8.88 8.84 1.18
C SER A 351 8.80 9.57 2.53
N PRO A 352 7.75 10.34 2.81
CA PRO A 352 7.45 10.77 4.16
C PRO A 352 7.45 9.60 5.15
N LEU A 353 7.85 9.84 6.40
CA LEU A 353 7.89 8.84 7.45
C LEU A 353 6.89 9.20 8.55
N PHE A 354 5.72 8.58 8.55
CA PHE A 354 4.76 8.70 9.62
C PHE A 354 4.65 7.38 10.39
N PHE A 355 5.17 7.37 11.62
CA PHE A 355 5.09 6.19 12.48
C PHE A 355 3.64 5.94 12.88
N GLY A 356 3.11 4.76 12.58
CA GLY A 356 1.71 4.38 12.80
C GLY A 356 1.45 3.75 14.16
N GLY A 357 2.49 3.26 14.85
CA GLY A 357 2.34 2.60 16.15
C GLY A 357 2.20 3.55 17.34
N ASP A 358 1.84 3.00 18.50
CA ASP A 358 1.86 3.72 19.77
C ASP A 358 3.32 3.85 20.26
N MET A 359 3.93 5.01 20.03
CA MET A 359 5.33 5.25 20.38
C MET A 359 5.63 5.02 21.87
N THR A 360 4.64 5.25 22.75
CA THR A 360 4.82 5.05 24.21
C THR A 360 5.09 3.61 24.60
N LYS A 361 4.88 2.67 23.68
CA LYS A 361 5.12 1.22 23.86
C LYS A 361 6.35 0.71 23.13
N ASN A 362 7.07 1.56 22.39
CA ASN A 362 8.21 1.14 21.60
C ASN A 362 9.25 0.40 22.43
N ASP A 363 9.72 -0.73 21.90
CA ASP A 363 10.88 -1.43 22.43
C ASP A 363 12.20 -0.83 21.88
N ASP A 364 13.33 -1.33 22.39
CA ASP A 364 14.65 -0.85 22.00
C ASP A 364 14.92 -1.05 20.50
N PHE A 365 14.41 -2.15 19.91
CA PHE A 365 14.58 -2.41 18.50
C PHE A 365 13.80 -1.38 17.65
N THR A 366 12.53 -1.15 17.97
CA THR A 366 11.71 -0.16 17.26
C THR A 366 12.34 1.23 17.38
N ASN A 367 12.81 1.62 18.58
CA ASN A 367 13.51 2.90 18.74
C ASN A 367 14.80 2.97 17.93
N SER A 368 15.55 1.87 17.79
CA SER A 368 16.77 1.86 16.97
C SER A 368 16.51 2.12 15.49
N LEU A 369 15.34 1.75 14.97
CA LEU A 369 14.92 2.08 13.60
C LEU A 369 14.69 3.58 13.42
N LEU A 370 14.21 4.26 14.48
CA LEU A 370 13.84 5.68 14.43
C LEU A 370 15.01 6.64 14.70
N THR A 371 16.15 6.14 15.17
CA THR A 371 17.27 6.97 15.67
C THR A 371 18.60 6.72 14.94
N ASN A 372 18.60 6.12 13.76
CA ASN A 372 19.81 5.92 12.97
C ASN A 372 20.15 7.20 12.18
N GLU A 373 21.19 7.91 12.58
CA GLU A 373 21.59 9.20 11.99
C GLU A 373 21.90 9.11 10.50
N GLU A 374 22.68 8.09 10.09
CA GLU A 374 23.10 7.96 8.71
C GLU A 374 21.95 7.57 7.79
N TYR A 375 21.02 6.76 8.28
CA TYR A 375 19.75 6.47 7.60
C TYR A 375 18.96 7.77 7.36
N HIS A 376 18.81 8.60 8.39
CA HIS A 376 18.10 9.87 8.25
C HIS A 376 18.84 10.88 7.36
N GLN A 377 20.16 10.84 7.33
CA GLN A 377 20.95 11.62 6.38
C GLN A 377 20.60 11.24 4.94
N MET A 378 20.61 9.95 4.61
CA MET A 378 20.20 9.44 3.31
C MET A 378 18.75 9.85 3.00
N HIS A 379 17.81 9.61 3.93
CA HIS A 379 16.39 9.89 3.74
C HIS A 379 16.11 11.38 3.45
N LYS A 380 16.74 12.28 4.22
CA LYS A 380 16.44 13.71 4.13
C LYS A 380 17.14 14.40 2.97
N TYR A 381 18.35 13.96 2.63
CA TYR A 381 19.25 14.74 1.79
C TYR A 381 19.82 13.95 0.62
N GLY A 382 19.58 12.65 0.52
CA GLY A 382 20.00 11.86 -0.63
C GLY A 382 19.43 12.43 -1.93
N VAL A 383 20.16 12.30 -3.01
CA VAL A 383 19.75 12.73 -4.35
C VAL A 383 19.91 11.58 -5.34
N GLU A 384 19.29 11.71 -6.52
CA GLU A 384 19.38 10.72 -7.59
C GLU A 384 18.89 9.32 -7.15
N ALA A 385 17.91 9.27 -6.25
CA ALA A 385 17.34 8.03 -5.78
C ALA A 385 16.57 7.32 -6.90
N HIS A 386 16.92 6.06 -7.17
CA HIS A 386 16.21 5.23 -8.16
C HIS A 386 16.48 3.74 -7.97
N GLU A 387 15.59 2.94 -8.51
CA GLU A 387 15.80 1.50 -8.68
C GLU A 387 16.82 1.25 -9.78
N VAL A 388 17.90 0.54 -9.45
CA VAL A 388 18.97 0.17 -10.40
C VAL A 388 18.57 -1.04 -11.21
N SER A 389 18.00 -2.02 -10.54
CA SER A 389 17.56 -3.28 -11.16
C SER A 389 16.59 -4.04 -10.26
N THR A 390 15.68 -4.76 -10.90
CA THR A 390 14.87 -5.80 -10.26
C THR A 390 14.96 -7.08 -11.08
N ASN A 391 15.28 -8.18 -10.42
CA ASN A 391 15.17 -9.51 -11.00
C ASN A 391 13.77 -10.04 -10.73
N GLU A 392 12.95 -10.09 -11.76
CA GLU A 392 11.55 -10.49 -11.70
C GLU A 392 11.34 -11.96 -11.23
N ASP A 393 12.33 -12.83 -11.46
CA ASP A 393 12.21 -14.26 -11.15
C ASP A 393 12.34 -14.56 -9.64
N ASN A 394 13.06 -13.71 -8.90
CA ASN A 394 13.36 -13.94 -7.48
C ASN A 394 13.15 -12.73 -6.57
N GLY A 395 12.76 -11.61 -7.15
CA GLY A 395 12.50 -10.37 -6.42
C GLY A 395 13.74 -9.69 -5.85
N HIS A 396 14.95 -10.02 -6.35
CA HIS A 396 16.16 -9.32 -5.95
C HIS A 396 16.14 -7.91 -6.55
N THR A 397 16.09 -6.90 -5.71
CA THR A 397 15.97 -5.51 -6.12
C THR A 397 17.12 -4.69 -5.56
N VAL A 398 17.69 -3.82 -6.39
CA VAL A 398 18.80 -2.93 -6.02
C VAL A 398 18.38 -1.49 -6.21
N TRP A 399 18.58 -0.68 -5.17
CA TRP A 399 18.35 0.76 -5.17
C TRP A 399 19.62 1.53 -4.87
N THR A 400 19.69 2.76 -5.35
CA THR A 400 20.80 3.68 -5.05
C THR A 400 20.32 5.10 -4.82
N SER A 401 21.10 5.86 -4.05
CA SER A 401 21.06 7.32 -3.98
C SER A 401 22.47 7.84 -3.69
N ILE A 402 22.68 9.15 -3.71
CA ILE A 402 23.97 9.79 -3.50
C ILE A 402 23.85 10.83 -2.40
N ASP A 403 24.80 10.86 -1.47
CA ASP A 403 24.94 11.98 -0.55
C ASP A 403 25.53 13.19 -1.30
N PRO A 404 24.80 14.28 -1.46
CA PRO A 404 25.25 15.42 -2.26
C PRO A 404 26.44 16.17 -1.64
N THR A 405 26.72 15.95 -0.34
CA THR A 405 27.79 16.65 0.36
C THR A 405 29.12 15.93 0.29
N THR A 406 29.09 14.60 0.33
CA THR A 406 30.30 13.76 0.35
C THR A 406 30.57 13.09 -0.99
N GLY A 407 29.56 12.97 -1.85
CA GLY A 407 29.60 12.18 -3.06
C GLY A 407 29.55 10.67 -2.81
N ASN A 408 29.41 10.23 -1.55
CA ASN A 408 29.23 8.81 -1.24
C ASN A 408 27.92 8.30 -1.82
N ARG A 409 27.94 7.05 -2.24
CA ARG A 409 26.75 6.38 -2.74
C ARG A 409 26.12 5.53 -1.66
N TYR A 410 24.80 5.62 -1.54
CA TYR A 410 24.00 4.66 -0.81
C TYR A 410 23.54 3.55 -1.75
N LEU A 411 23.57 2.32 -1.28
CA LEU A 411 23.20 1.13 -2.04
C LEU A 411 22.39 0.21 -1.15
N ALA A 412 21.15 -0.06 -1.56
CA ALA A 412 20.24 -0.98 -0.87
C ALA A 412 20.02 -2.22 -1.75
N LEU A 413 20.25 -3.40 -1.18
CA LEU A 413 20.05 -4.69 -1.83
C LEU A 413 18.94 -5.42 -1.09
N PHE A 414 17.79 -5.58 -1.74
CA PHE A 414 16.59 -6.18 -1.18
C PHE A 414 16.39 -7.60 -1.69
N ASN A 415 16.18 -8.54 -0.78
CA ASN A 415 15.71 -9.88 -1.10
C ASN A 415 14.21 -9.93 -0.84
N ARG A 416 13.41 -9.49 -1.77
CA ARG A 416 11.96 -9.54 -1.65
C ARG A 416 11.45 -10.98 -1.56
N ALA A 417 12.25 -11.95 -2.04
CA ALA A 417 11.87 -13.35 -2.13
C ALA A 417 10.47 -13.51 -2.71
N THR A 418 10.07 -12.56 -3.54
CA THR A 418 8.76 -12.55 -4.15
C THR A 418 8.66 -13.75 -5.03
N THR A 419 7.65 -14.47 -4.81
CA THR A 419 7.21 -15.49 -5.70
C THR A 419 6.40 -14.83 -6.77
N ARG A 420 7.06 -14.15 -7.70
CA ARG A 420 6.35 -13.83 -8.92
C ARG A 420 6.00 -15.12 -9.59
N TRP A 421 4.72 -15.30 -9.72
CA TRP A 421 4.02 -16.50 -10.06
C TRP A 421 4.06 -16.80 -11.56
N VAL A 422 4.63 -15.89 -12.36
CA VAL A 422 4.56 -16.00 -13.80
C VAL A 422 5.89 -15.63 -14.44
N VAL A 423 6.47 -16.58 -15.13
CA VAL A 423 7.59 -16.35 -16.04
C VAL A 423 7.03 -16.37 -17.46
N GLY A 424 6.61 -15.23 -17.99
CA GLY A 424 6.03 -15.13 -19.33
C GLY A 424 6.90 -15.75 -20.42
N SER A 425 8.23 -15.76 -20.25
CA SER A 425 9.18 -16.41 -21.16
C SER A 425 9.08 -17.94 -21.22
N LYS A 426 8.40 -18.58 -20.25
CA LYS A 426 8.14 -20.03 -20.22
C LYS A 426 6.72 -20.40 -20.64
N ALA A 427 5.87 -19.42 -20.89
CA ALA A 427 4.50 -19.66 -21.33
C ALA A 427 4.47 -20.27 -22.73
N LEU A 428 3.54 -21.19 -22.95
CA LEU A 428 3.20 -21.66 -24.29
C LEU A 428 2.55 -20.55 -25.14
N TYR A 429 1.89 -19.61 -24.45
CA TYR A 429 1.29 -18.42 -25.01
C TYR A 429 1.37 -17.29 -23.98
N CYS A 430 1.67 -16.10 -24.47
CA CYS A 430 1.60 -14.87 -23.68
C CYS A 430 1.04 -13.78 -24.60
N SER A 431 -0.07 -13.16 -24.21
CA SER A 431 -0.65 -12.06 -24.99
C SER A 431 0.18 -10.78 -24.83
N GLU A 432 0.05 -9.86 -25.79
CA GLU A 432 0.27 -8.44 -25.51
C GLU A 432 -0.73 -7.96 -24.46
N THR A 433 -0.55 -6.73 -23.95
CA THR A 433 -1.49 -6.16 -22.98
C THR A 433 -2.87 -5.98 -23.61
N VAL A 434 -3.88 -6.58 -22.99
CA VAL A 434 -5.29 -6.38 -23.29
C VAL A 434 -5.84 -5.29 -22.37
N ALA A 435 -6.24 -4.17 -22.96
CA ALA A 435 -6.72 -3.00 -22.23
C ALA A 435 -8.01 -2.48 -22.88
N TYR A 436 -8.64 -1.50 -22.27
CA TYR A 436 -9.81 -0.82 -22.88
C TYR A 436 -9.53 -0.21 -24.25
N THR A 437 -8.26 0.01 -24.60
CA THR A 437 -7.82 0.48 -25.91
C THR A 437 -7.54 -0.63 -26.93
N THR A 438 -7.49 -1.89 -26.48
CA THR A 438 -7.29 -3.05 -27.35
C THR A 438 -8.53 -3.29 -28.18
N ASP A 439 -8.36 -3.52 -29.49
CA ASP A 439 -9.46 -3.78 -30.41
C ASP A 439 -10.28 -4.99 -29.93
N GLY A 440 -11.57 -4.79 -29.74
CA GLY A 440 -12.49 -5.80 -29.21
C GLY A 440 -12.28 -6.15 -27.75
N HIS A 441 -11.36 -5.50 -27.01
CA HIS A 441 -11.01 -5.80 -25.62
C HIS A 441 -10.65 -7.29 -25.38
N ALA A 442 -10.16 -7.98 -26.42
CA ALA A 442 -9.96 -9.42 -26.39
C ALA A 442 -8.86 -9.86 -27.36
N VAL A 443 -8.33 -11.04 -27.14
CA VAL A 443 -7.39 -11.74 -28.00
C VAL A 443 -7.79 -13.20 -28.18
N GLU A 444 -7.73 -13.67 -29.40
CA GLU A 444 -7.94 -15.10 -29.70
C GLU A 444 -6.69 -15.90 -29.33
N VAL A 445 -6.90 -16.96 -28.56
CA VAL A 445 -5.85 -17.92 -28.17
C VAL A 445 -6.12 -19.22 -28.92
N ASP A 446 -5.15 -19.63 -29.72
CA ASP A 446 -5.21 -20.86 -30.49
C ASP A 446 -3.81 -21.44 -30.63
N ILE A 447 -3.46 -22.40 -29.77
CA ILE A 447 -2.11 -22.90 -29.63
C ILE A 447 -2.05 -24.41 -29.82
N LYS A 448 -0.92 -24.89 -30.36
CA LYS A 448 -0.60 -26.32 -30.38
C LYS A 448 -0.30 -26.77 -28.96
N TRP A 449 -0.92 -27.87 -28.54
CA TRP A 449 -0.68 -28.44 -27.22
C TRP A 449 0.52 -29.39 -27.25
N PRO A 450 1.42 -29.34 -26.23
CA PRO A 450 2.55 -30.27 -26.13
C PRO A 450 2.09 -31.70 -25.96
N GLU A 451 2.67 -32.62 -26.73
CA GLU A 451 2.36 -34.06 -26.66
C GLU A 451 2.63 -34.62 -25.26
N GLY A 452 1.65 -35.31 -24.70
CA GLY A 452 1.72 -35.95 -23.40
C GLY A 452 1.57 -35.01 -22.20
N SER A 453 1.45 -33.71 -22.39
CA SER A 453 1.21 -32.80 -21.27
C SER A 453 -0.20 -32.97 -20.68
N LYS A 454 -0.29 -33.13 -19.36
CA LYS A 454 -1.50 -33.41 -18.59
C LYS A 454 -1.93 -32.28 -17.69
N GLN A 455 -1.17 -31.21 -17.61
CA GLN A 455 -1.50 -30.02 -16.87
C GLN A 455 -1.73 -28.84 -17.81
N LEU A 456 -2.84 -28.14 -17.66
CA LEU A 456 -3.08 -26.85 -18.30
C LEU A 456 -3.24 -25.80 -17.21
N VAL A 457 -2.52 -24.68 -17.34
CA VAL A 457 -2.68 -23.54 -16.45
C VAL A 457 -3.03 -22.30 -17.25
N LEU A 458 -4.17 -21.72 -16.93
CA LEU A 458 -4.63 -20.45 -17.51
C LEU A 458 -4.37 -19.33 -16.52
N VAL A 459 -3.74 -18.27 -16.98
CA VAL A 459 -3.27 -17.17 -16.16
C VAL A 459 -3.88 -15.85 -16.62
N VAL A 460 -4.35 -15.05 -15.68
CA VAL A 460 -4.71 -13.65 -15.87
C VAL A 460 -3.79 -12.81 -14.99
N ASP A 461 -2.98 -11.98 -15.63
CA ASP A 461 -1.95 -11.12 -15.02
C ASP A 461 -2.36 -9.65 -15.15
N ASP A 462 -2.00 -8.80 -14.21
CA ASP A 462 -2.39 -7.39 -14.13
C ASP A 462 -1.68 -6.47 -15.14
N GLY A 463 -1.06 -7.03 -16.16
CA GLY A 463 -0.36 -6.25 -17.17
C GLY A 463 0.84 -5.45 -16.66
N GLY A 464 1.08 -5.42 -15.35
CA GLY A 464 2.20 -4.75 -14.69
C GLY A 464 1.87 -3.39 -14.09
N ASP A 465 0.61 -2.96 -14.02
CA ASP A 465 0.25 -1.69 -13.38
C ASP A 465 -0.42 -1.87 -12.00
N ASN A 466 -1.42 -2.69 -11.86
CA ASN A 466 -2.04 -3.19 -10.62
C ASN A 466 -3.30 -3.99 -10.97
N TYR A 467 -3.82 -4.76 -10.01
CA TYR A 467 -4.98 -5.63 -10.17
C TYR A 467 -6.36 -4.93 -10.04
N ASN A 468 -6.41 -3.60 -9.81
CA ASN A 468 -7.69 -2.92 -9.58
C ASN A 468 -8.54 -2.88 -10.85
N TYR A 469 -9.75 -3.45 -10.78
CA TYR A 469 -10.67 -3.61 -11.89
C TYR A 469 -10.14 -4.47 -13.06
N ASP A 470 -9.11 -5.23 -12.83
CA ASP A 470 -8.54 -6.15 -13.81
C ASP A 470 -9.33 -7.46 -13.83
N HIS A 471 -10.54 -7.39 -14.34
CA HIS A 471 -11.44 -8.51 -14.50
C HIS A 471 -11.18 -9.19 -15.84
N GLY A 472 -10.61 -10.39 -15.80
CA GLY A 472 -10.24 -11.13 -17.01
C GLY A 472 -11.06 -12.40 -17.20
N ASP A 473 -11.49 -12.61 -18.44
CA ASP A 473 -12.29 -13.75 -18.85
C ASP A 473 -11.53 -14.68 -19.80
N TRP A 474 -11.54 -15.97 -19.49
CA TRP A 474 -11.24 -17.05 -20.42
C TRP A 474 -12.55 -17.60 -20.99
N ILE A 475 -12.95 -17.13 -22.15
CA ILE A 475 -14.25 -17.42 -22.78
C ILE A 475 -14.12 -18.61 -23.71
N ASN A 476 -15.08 -19.55 -23.60
CA ASN A 476 -15.17 -20.79 -24.38
C ASN A 476 -13.86 -21.58 -24.43
N PRO A 477 -13.15 -21.81 -23.32
CA PRO A 477 -11.91 -22.55 -23.32
C PRO A 477 -12.17 -23.99 -23.74
N THR A 478 -11.45 -24.45 -24.76
CA THR A 478 -11.72 -25.71 -25.47
C THR A 478 -10.45 -26.49 -25.75
N LEU A 479 -10.45 -27.77 -25.44
CA LEU A 479 -9.42 -28.73 -25.79
C LEU A 479 -9.81 -29.43 -27.11
N VAL A 480 -8.89 -29.46 -28.09
CA VAL A 480 -9.07 -30.19 -29.33
C VAL A 480 -8.29 -31.48 -29.25
N LEU A 481 -8.94 -32.61 -29.47
CA LEU A 481 -8.34 -33.92 -29.38
C LEU A 481 -7.74 -34.37 -30.74
N ALA A 482 -6.91 -35.42 -30.70
CA ALA A 482 -6.23 -35.95 -31.91
C ALA A 482 -7.21 -36.42 -32.98
N ASP A 483 -8.42 -36.86 -32.61
CA ASP A 483 -9.48 -37.26 -33.54
C ASP A 483 -10.26 -36.09 -34.12
N GLY A 484 -9.92 -34.87 -33.73
CA GLY A 484 -10.59 -33.65 -34.15
C GLY A 484 -11.82 -33.26 -33.34
N SER A 485 -12.21 -34.06 -32.35
CA SER A 485 -13.30 -33.69 -31.43
C SER A 485 -12.88 -32.55 -30.50
N GLU A 486 -13.86 -31.78 -30.06
CA GLU A 486 -13.66 -30.67 -29.16
C GLU A 486 -14.30 -30.98 -27.80
N VAL A 487 -13.56 -30.71 -26.73
CA VAL A 487 -13.98 -30.88 -25.34
C VAL A 487 -13.94 -29.53 -24.65
N GLU A 488 -15.07 -29.10 -24.13
CA GLU A 488 -15.19 -27.88 -23.33
C GLU A 488 -14.42 -28.05 -22.01
N LEU A 489 -13.59 -27.07 -21.69
CA LEU A 489 -12.88 -27.01 -20.44
C LEU A 489 -13.83 -26.40 -19.38
N THR A 490 -14.22 -27.21 -18.40
CA THR A 490 -15.15 -26.83 -17.34
C THR A 490 -14.52 -27.04 -15.99
N GLY A 491 -15.17 -26.58 -14.92
CA GLY A 491 -14.75 -26.78 -13.53
C GLY A 491 -14.54 -28.24 -13.13
N LYS A 492 -15.08 -29.20 -13.91
CA LYS A 492 -14.80 -30.62 -13.74
C LYS A 492 -13.30 -30.97 -13.83
N TYR A 493 -12.55 -30.21 -14.63
CA TYR A 493 -11.12 -30.41 -14.86
C TYR A 493 -10.29 -29.49 -13.99
N LEU A 494 -10.90 -28.47 -13.37
CA LEU A 494 -10.24 -27.53 -12.49
C LEU A 494 -9.86 -28.24 -11.18
N THR A 495 -8.56 -28.32 -10.93
CA THR A 495 -8.05 -29.00 -9.74
C THR A 495 -7.57 -28.05 -8.67
N ARG A 496 -7.28 -26.79 -9.06
CA ARG A 496 -6.81 -25.78 -8.16
C ARG A 496 -6.95 -24.39 -8.78
N THR A 497 -7.15 -23.39 -7.95
CA THR A 497 -6.98 -21.98 -8.28
C THR A 497 -5.89 -21.36 -7.41
N TYR A 498 -5.24 -20.34 -7.93
CA TYR A 498 -4.32 -19.48 -7.19
C TYR A 498 -4.66 -18.04 -7.54
N THR A 499 -4.75 -17.17 -6.56
CA THR A 499 -4.99 -15.75 -6.76
C THR A 499 -4.01 -14.98 -5.88
N ALA A 500 -3.47 -13.90 -6.42
CA ALA A 500 -2.56 -12.99 -5.73
C ALA A 500 -3.16 -11.58 -5.63
N SER A 501 -4.46 -11.40 -5.91
CA SER A 501 -5.18 -10.16 -5.73
C SER A 501 -5.90 -10.13 -4.37
N TYR A 502 -6.22 -8.94 -3.91
CA TYR A 502 -7.02 -8.74 -2.69
C TYR A 502 -8.41 -9.40 -2.77
N PHE A 503 -9.02 -9.40 -3.97
CA PHE A 503 -10.40 -9.90 -4.14
C PHE A 503 -10.49 -11.41 -4.28
N ASN A 504 -9.43 -12.08 -4.74
CA ASN A 504 -9.28 -13.55 -4.78
C ASN A 504 -10.48 -14.30 -5.38
N ARG A 505 -11.10 -13.77 -6.43
CA ARG A 505 -12.32 -14.33 -7.01
C ARG A 505 -12.05 -15.10 -8.28
N VAL A 506 -12.65 -16.27 -8.41
CA VAL A 506 -12.72 -17.08 -9.62
C VAL A 506 -14.15 -17.60 -9.80
N ASN A 507 -14.77 -17.31 -10.91
CA ASN A 507 -16.12 -17.75 -11.22
C ASN A 507 -16.16 -18.55 -12.53
N GLU A 508 -16.91 -19.64 -12.53
CA GLU A 508 -17.24 -20.38 -13.76
C GLU A 508 -18.58 -19.90 -14.31
N ASN A 509 -18.63 -19.57 -15.61
CA ASN A 509 -19.83 -19.15 -16.35
C ASN A 509 -20.51 -17.87 -15.81
N LYS A 510 -19.77 -17.07 -15.08
CA LYS A 510 -20.20 -15.79 -14.51
C LYS A 510 -19.00 -14.86 -14.45
N ASN A 511 -19.24 -13.54 -14.52
CA ASN A 511 -18.19 -12.59 -14.29
C ASN A 511 -17.75 -12.59 -12.83
N VAL A 512 -16.59 -12.02 -12.58
CA VAL A 512 -16.01 -11.95 -11.24
C VAL A 512 -16.69 -10.88 -10.38
N ASP A 513 -17.32 -9.87 -10.99
CA ASP A 513 -18.02 -8.81 -10.28
C ASP A 513 -19.44 -9.22 -9.90
N HIS A 514 -19.65 -9.57 -8.64
CA HIS A 514 -20.94 -9.98 -8.07
C HIS A 514 -21.63 -11.17 -8.77
N GLY A 515 -20.92 -11.94 -9.62
CA GLY A 515 -21.48 -13.12 -10.28
C GLY A 515 -22.51 -12.80 -11.37
N GLY A 516 -22.39 -11.66 -12.02
CA GLY A 516 -23.16 -11.28 -13.20
C GLY A 516 -22.82 -12.11 -14.43
N ALA A 517 -23.38 -11.75 -15.59
CA ALA A 517 -23.00 -12.39 -16.86
C ALA A 517 -21.61 -11.90 -17.31
N MET A 518 -20.77 -12.80 -17.84
CA MET A 518 -19.54 -12.42 -18.53
C MET A 518 -19.89 -11.58 -19.77
N LYS A 519 -19.31 -10.40 -19.93
CA LYS A 519 -19.59 -9.48 -21.03
C LYS A 519 -18.33 -8.85 -21.56
N VAL A 520 -18.25 -8.77 -22.90
CA VAL A 520 -17.17 -8.06 -23.57
C VAL A 520 -17.80 -7.18 -24.65
N LEU A 521 -17.60 -5.86 -24.56
CA LEU A 521 -18.25 -4.85 -25.44
C LEU A 521 -19.76 -5.04 -25.52
N GLY A 522 -20.42 -5.34 -24.41
CA GLY A 522 -21.84 -5.56 -24.31
C GLY A 522 -22.32 -6.94 -24.81
N GLN A 523 -21.47 -7.73 -25.45
CA GLN A 523 -21.80 -9.11 -25.85
C GLN A 523 -21.68 -10.03 -24.64
N THR A 524 -22.74 -10.81 -24.39
CA THR A 524 -22.79 -11.77 -23.28
C THR A 524 -22.26 -13.13 -23.74
N TYR A 525 -21.49 -13.77 -22.86
CA TYR A 525 -20.96 -15.13 -23.02
C TYR A 525 -21.43 -16.03 -21.88
N GLU A 526 -21.80 -17.24 -22.22
CA GLU A 526 -22.42 -18.18 -21.25
C GLU A 526 -21.41 -19.17 -20.66
N ARG A 527 -20.20 -19.29 -21.26
CA ARG A 527 -19.21 -20.30 -20.87
C ARG A 527 -17.83 -19.71 -20.75
N GLY A 528 -17.16 -20.02 -19.66
CA GLY A 528 -15.79 -19.60 -19.40
C GLY A 528 -15.46 -19.50 -17.94
N PHE A 529 -14.30 -18.94 -17.67
CA PHE A 529 -13.83 -18.62 -16.33
C PHE A 529 -13.50 -17.15 -16.25
N SER A 530 -14.00 -16.48 -15.23
CA SER A 530 -13.70 -15.09 -14.93
C SER A 530 -12.92 -14.99 -13.63
N THR A 531 -11.94 -14.12 -13.58
CA THR A 531 -11.12 -13.92 -12.39
C THR A 531 -10.60 -12.49 -12.30
N ASP A 532 -10.34 -12.04 -11.06
CA ASP A 532 -9.50 -10.87 -10.85
C ASP A 532 -8.03 -11.22 -11.15
N ALA A 533 -7.28 -10.30 -11.77
CA ALA A 533 -5.84 -10.46 -11.86
C ALA A 533 -5.24 -10.23 -10.44
N ASN A 534 -4.21 -10.89 -10.02
CA ASN A 534 -3.41 -11.90 -10.68
C ASN A 534 -3.94 -13.30 -10.30
N ALA A 535 -4.27 -14.11 -11.27
CA ALA A 535 -4.84 -15.44 -11.00
C ALA A 535 -4.31 -16.52 -11.94
N ALA A 536 -4.22 -17.75 -11.43
CA ALA A 536 -3.89 -18.96 -12.20
C ALA A 536 -4.91 -20.06 -11.91
N LEU A 537 -5.45 -20.64 -12.97
CA LEU A 537 -6.40 -21.74 -12.93
C LEU A 537 -5.72 -23.01 -13.43
N PHE A 538 -5.64 -24.02 -12.58
CA PHE A 538 -4.97 -25.28 -12.84
C PHE A 538 -5.96 -26.36 -13.22
N PHE A 539 -5.81 -26.91 -14.41
CA PHE A 539 -6.64 -27.98 -14.93
C PHE A 539 -5.81 -29.25 -15.11
N THR A 540 -6.40 -30.39 -14.80
CA THR A 540 -5.81 -31.69 -15.10
C THR A 540 -6.52 -32.30 -16.31
N ILE A 541 -5.73 -32.64 -17.34
CA ILE A 541 -6.20 -33.33 -18.52
C ILE A 541 -6.20 -34.84 -18.23
N PRO A 542 -7.35 -35.53 -18.34
CA PRO A 542 -7.44 -36.97 -18.13
C PRO A 542 -6.46 -37.78 -19.03
N ASP A 543 -5.98 -38.92 -18.53
CA ASP A 543 -5.01 -39.73 -19.24
C ASP A 543 -5.52 -40.33 -20.56
N ASP A 544 -6.82 -40.52 -20.67
CA ASP A 544 -7.53 -40.99 -21.85
C ASP A 544 -7.78 -39.92 -22.92
N MET A 545 -7.42 -38.64 -22.64
CA MET A 545 -7.52 -37.55 -23.59
C MET A 545 -6.17 -37.25 -24.24
N GLU A 546 -6.12 -37.42 -25.54
CA GLU A 546 -4.99 -37.01 -26.37
C GLU A 546 -5.26 -35.62 -26.98
N VAL A 547 -4.90 -34.59 -26.19
CA VAL A 547 -5.08 -33.19 -26.58
C VAL A 547 -3.94 -32.78 -27.52
N VAL A 548 -4.30 -32.12 -28.61
CA VAL A 548 -3.36 -31.61 -29.64
C VAL A 548 -3.40 -30.08 -29.77
N ARG A 549 -4.45 -29.43 -29.22
CA ARG A 549 -4.63 -27.99 -29.36
C ARG A 549 -5.50 -27.45 -28.22
N PHE A 550 -5.23 -26.20 -27.81
CA PHE A 550 -6.08 -25.44 -26.89
C PHE A 550 -6.55 -24.17 -27.55
N LYS A 551 -7.83 -23.81 -27.36
CA LYS A 551 -8.46 -22.61 -27.90
C LYS A 551 -9.25 -21.89 -26.81
N ALA A 552 -9.24 -20.55 -26.84
CA ALA A 552 -10.10 -19.68 -26.00
C ALA A 552 -10.15 -18.28 -26.60
N LEU A 553 -11.14 -17.48 -26.21
CA LEU A 553 -11.08 -16.04 -26.30
C LEU A 553 -10.69 -15.51 -24.92
N ALA A 554 -9.58 -14.79 -24.83
CA ALA A 554 -9.12 -14.14 -23.60
C ALA A 554 -9.50 -12.66 -23.67
N ALA A 555 -10.25 -12.17 -22.68
CA ALA A 555 -10.90 -10.86 -22.79
C ALA A 555 -10.94 -10.11 -21.45
N ALA A 556 -10.95 -8.78 -21.51
CA ALA A 556 -11.28 -7.93 -20.39
C ALA A 556 -12.81 -7.81 -20.25
N ASP A 557 -13.36 -8.17 -19.09
CA ASP A 557 -14.78 -8.11 -18.84
C ASP A 557 -15.28 -6.67 -18.66
N ASP A 558 -16.46 -6.36 -19.19
CA ASP A 558 -17.09 -5.03 -19.10
C ASP A 558 -17.27 -4.54 -17.65
N SER A 559 -17.31 -5.45 -16.68
CA SER A 559 -17.43 -5.09 -15.26
C SER A 559 -16.17 -4.44 -14.69
N GLY A 560 -14.99 -4.68 -15.27
CA GLY A 560 -13.75 -3.98 -14.97
C GLY A 560 -13.60 -2.71 -15.80
N ILE A 561 -13.99 -2.78 -17.08
CA ILE A 561 -13.90 -1.66 -18.02
C ILE A 561 -15.01 -0.65 -17.76
N GLY A 562 -14.66 0.65 -17.82
CA GLY A 562 -15.63 1.75 -17.66
C GLY A 562 -15.93 2.12 -16.20
N GLN A 563 -15.29 1.51 -15.23
CA GLN A 563 -15.29 2.00 -13.85
C GLN A 563 -14.49 3.32 -13.79
N THR A 564 -14.99 4.28 -13.03
CA THR A 564 -14.29 5.56 -12.87
C THR A 564 -12.94 5.31 -12.20
N GLY A 565 -11.84 5.67 -12.87
CA GLY A 565 -10.48 5.41 -12.40
C GLY A 565 -9.94 4.02 -12.73
N SER A 566 -10.63 3.24 -13.59
CA SER A 566 -10.13 1.97 -14.08
C SER A 566 -9.08 2.18 -15.17
N THR A 567 -7.93 1.55 -14.98
CA THR A 567 -6.87 1.39 -16.00
C THR A 567 -6.75 -0.07 -16.39
N THR A 568 -7.84 -0.80 -16.49
CA THR A 568 -7.84 -2.25 -16.80
C THR A 568 -6.78 -2.58 -17.84
N THR A 569 -5.75 -3.31 -17.46
CA THR A 569 -4.69 -3.84 -18.30
C THR A 569 -4.40 -5.28 -17.91
N LEU A 570 -4.51 -6.20 -18.85
CA LEU A 570 -4.43 -7.62 -18.61
C LEU A 570 -3.41 -8.27 -19.54
N ARG A 571 -2.69 -9.27 -19.04
CA ARG A 571 -2.00 -10.25 -19.89
C ARG A 571 -2.56 -11.64 -19.63
N PHE A 572 -2.77 -12.37 -20.69
CA PHE A 572 -3.27 -13.73 -20.64
C PHE A 572 -2.16 -14.69 -21.05
N MET A 573 -1.94 -15.72 -20.23
CA MET A 573 -0.89 -16.70 -20.49
C MET A 573 -1.39 -18.12 -20.34
N VAL A 574 -0.78 -19.04 -21.09
CA VAL A 574 -1.08 -20.47 -21.04
C VAL A 574 0.21 -21.24 -20.78
N PHE A 575 0.16 -22.15 -19.81
CA PHE A 575 1.28 -23.03 -19.45
C PHE A 575 0.84 -24.49 -19.43
N ASP A 576 1.78 -25.41 -19.64
CA ASP A 576 1.61 -26.86 -19.48
C ASP A 576 2.26 -27.39 -18.20
N GLN A 577 2.75 -26.52 -17.35
CA GLN A 577 3.36 -26.80 -16.05
C GLN A 577 3.09 -25.64 -15.09
N ASN A 578 3.32 -25.88 -13.79
CA ASN A 578 3.12 -24.84 -12.78
C ASN A 578 4.04 -23.63 -13.04
N PRO A 579 3.49 -22.45 -13.35
CA PRO A 579 4.28 -21.22 -13.56
C PRO A 579 4.71 -20.55 -12.27
N ILE A 580 4.23 -21.01 -11.10
CA ILE A 580 4.49 -20.40 -9.81
C ILE A 580 5.83 -20.91 -9.29
N THR A 581 6.85 -20.09 -9.39
CA THR A 581 8.23 -20.47 -9.09
C THR A 581 8.49 -20.79 -7.61
N SER A 582 7.65 -20.31 -6.70
CA SER A 582 7.80 -20.55 -5.26
C SER A 582 7.20 -21.83 -4.73
N GLU A 583 6.32 -22.46 -5.48
CA GLU A 583 5.66 -23.68 -5.02
C GLU A 583 6.50 -24.96 -5.23
N THR A 584 7.66 -24.85 -5.83
CA THR A 584 8.60 -25.95 -5.97
C THR A 584 9.30 -26.34 -4.67
N ALA A 585 9.15 -25.57 -3.59
CA ALA A 585 9.47 -26.07 -2.26
C ALA A 585 8.46 -27.18 -1.93
N ALA A 586 8.86 -28.41 -2.09
CA ALA A 586 8.05 -29.57 -1.77
C ALA A 586 7.53 -29.43 -0.33
N TYR A 587 6.24 -29.22 -0.17
CA TYR A 587 5.62 -29.28 1.16
C TYR A 587 5.92 -30.63 1.80
N ALA A 588 6.32 -30.62 3.06
CA ALA A 588 6.54 -31.83 3.82
C ALA A 588 5.22 -32.57 4.09
N ALA A 589 4.12 -31.81 4.15
CA ALA A 589 2.77 -32.36 4.27
C ALA A 589 1.70 -31.35 3.83
N ARG A 590 0.53 -31.89 3.43
CA ARG A 590 -0.67 -31.12 3.06
C ARG A 590 -1.90 -31.76 3.70
N SER A 591 -2.84 -30.97 4.18
CA SER A 591 -4.11 -31.48 4.72
C SER A 591 -5.08 -31.95 3.63
N GLY A 592 -4.90 -31.49 2.40
CA GLY A 592 -5.97 -31.43 1.41
C GLY A 592 -6.98 -30.37 1.73
N LEU A 593 -7.96 -30.18 0.85
CA LEU A 593 -9.01 -29.18 1.01
C LEU A 593 -9.88 -29.48 2.22
N ILE A 594 -9.91 -28.55 3.16
CA ILE A 594 -10.84 -28.52 4.30
C ILE A 594 -11.93 -27.52 3.98
N SER A 595 -13.20 -27.94 4.11
CA SER A 595 -14.31 -27.06 3.82
C SER A 595 -15.54 -27.39 4.65
N ARG A 596 -16.44 -26.42 4.76
CA ARG A 596 -17.71 -26.59 5.48
C ARG A 596 -18.60 -27.66 4.87
N THR A 597 -18.59 -27.81 3.56
CA THR A 597 -19.44 -28.76 2.80
C THR A 597 -18.76 -30.08 2.50
N GLY A 598 -17.45 -30.16 2.70
CA GLY A 598 -16.62 -31.34 2.45
C GLY A 598 -15.96 -31.90 3.71
N THR A 599 -14.66 -32.21 3.59
CA THR A 599 -13.83 -32.61 4.74
C THR A 599 -13.69 -31.44 5.70
N LYS A 600 -14.05 -31.63 6.98
CA LYS A 600 -14.08 -30.56 7.97
C LYS A 600 -12.79 -30.43 8.78
N SER A 601 -12.10 -31.54 8.91
CA SER A 601 -10.81 -31.61 9.61
C SER A 601 -9.94 -32.73 9.07
N ALA A 602 -8.63 -32.65 9.27
CA ALA A 602 -7.67 -33.67 8.89
C ALA A 602 -6.50 -33.71 9.88
N MET A 603 -5.97 -34.91 10.15
CA MET A 603 -4.67 -35.02 10.82
C MET A 603 -3.58 -34.66 9.83
N LEU A 604 -2.72 -33.73 10.24
CA LEU A 604 -1.56 -33.28 9.47
C LEU A 604 -0.29 -33.75 10.17
N GLU A 605 0.48 -34.55 9.51
CA GLU A 605 1.77 -35.06 9.98
C GLU A 605 2.84 -34.77 8.94
N ALA A 606 3.97 -34.22 9.38
CA ALA A 606 5.08 -33.84 8.52
C ALA A 606 6.42 -34.37 9.08
N ASP A 607 7.24 -34.96 8.22
CA ASP A 607 8.64 -35.22 8.52
C ASP A 607 9.43 -33.89 8.49
N ILE A 608 9.97 -33.50 9.63
CA ILE A 608 10.77 -32.29 9.82
C ILE A 608 12.21 -32.58 10.21
N THR A 609 12.65 -33.80 9.99
CA THR A 609 14.02 -34.24 10.32
C THR A 609 15.06 -33.30 9.70
N GLY A 610 15.94 -32.74 10.52
CA GLY A 610 17.01 -31.84 10.07
C GLY A 610 16.54 -30.46 9.61
N SER A 611 15.25 -30.12 9.81
CA SER A 611 14.75 -28.80 9.48
C SER A 611 15.24 -27.76 10.49
N GLU A 612 15.64 -26.58 10.03
CA GLU A 612 15.97 -25.47 10.91
C GLU A 612 14.74 -24.61 11.26
N GLN A 613 13.68 -24.72 10.47
CA GLN A 613 12.41 -24.04 10.67
C GLN A 613 11.23 -24.97 10.42
N LEU A 614 10.16 -24.78 11.17
CA LEU A 614 8.84 -25.28 10.84
C LEU A 614 8.00 -24.13 10.29
N ILE A 615 7.51 -24.29 9.06
CA ILE A 615 6.68 -23.29 8.40
C ILE A 615 5.30 -23.89 8.19
N ILE A 616 4.29 -23.26 8.76
CA ILE A 616 2.88 -23.64 8.66
C ILE A 616 2.19 -22.55 7.84
N LYS A 617 1.71 -22.88 6.66
CA LYS A 617 0.85 -22.00 5.85
C LYS A 617 -0.58 -22.51 5.91
N VAL A 618 -1.54 -21.62 6.05
CA VAL A 618 -2.95 -21.91 5.82
C VAL A 618 -3.39 -21.09 4.62
N SER A 619 -3.60 -21.78 3.51
CA SER A 619 -4.08 -21.19 2.26
C SER A 619 -5.60 -21.08 2.28
N ASN A 620 -6.14 -20.02 1.67
CA ASN A 620 -7.58 -19.81 1.46
C ASN A 620 -8.18 -20.68 0.33
N ALA A 621 -7.42 -21.63 -0.18
CA ALA A 621 -7.80 -22.53 -1.27
C ALA A 621 -8.32 -21.84 -2.55
N GLY A 622 -8.14 -20.50 -2.68
CA GLY A 622 -8.41 -19.74 -3.89
C GLY A 622 -9.80 -19.08 -3.97
N ASP A 623 -10.61 -19.12 -2.89
CA ASP A 623 -11.94 -18.47 -2.87
C ASP A 623 -12.03 -17.25 -1.94
N GLY A 624 -10.86 -16.76 -1.45
CA GLY A 624 -10.75 -15.63 -0.55
C GLY A 624 -10.74 -16.02 0.92
N PHE A 625 -10.17 -15.15 1.75
CA PHE A 625 -9.94 -15.42 3.17
C PHE A 625 -11.16 -15.17 4.08
N ALA A 626 -12.27 -14.71 3.53
CA ALA A 626 -13.44 -14.34 4.31
C ALA A 626 -14.09 -15.59 4.95
N TYR A 627 -14.15 -15.60 6.28
CA TYR A 627 -14.67 -16.71 7.10
C TYR A 627 -13.82 -17.99 7.09
N ASP A 628 -12.55 -17.90 6.68
CA ASP A 628 -11.60 -19.01 6.68
C ASP A 628 -10.86 -19.13 8.01
N ARG A 629 -11.64 -19.12 9.11
CA ARG A 629 -11.10 -19.24 10.46
C ARG A 629 -10.60 -20.64 10.69
N ALA A 630 -9.30 -20.76 10.90
CA ALA A 630 -8.55 -22.00 10.96
C ALA A 630 -8.14 -22.33 12.40
N ASN A 631 -8.15 -23.59 12.73
CA ASN A 631 -7.61 -24.09 13.98
C ASN A 631 -6.58 -25.18 13.76
N LEU A 632 -5.43 -25.06 14.41
CA LEU A 632 -4.47 -26.14 14.61
C LEU A 632 -4.63 -26.65 16.04
N ILE A 633 -5.15 -27.85 16.20
CA ILE A 633 -5.47 -28.45 17.49
C ILE A 633 -4.35 -29.40 17.90
N ASN A 634 -3.89 -29.24 19.14
CA ASN A 634 -2.79 -30.01 19.74
C ASN A 634 -1.55 -30.06 18.82
N PRO A 635 -1.03 -28.92 18.33
CA PRO A 635 0.15 -28.92 17.47
C PRO A 635 1.38 -29.27 18.30
N VAL A 636 2.09 -30.33 17.89
CA VAL A 636 3.28 -30.85 18.62
C VAL A 636 4.46 -31.09 17.69
N LEU A 637 5.65 -30.84 18.22
CA LEU A 637 6.92 -31.31 17.69
C LEU A 637 7.26 -32.63 18.39
N ILE A 638 7.68 -33.62 17.64
CA ILE A 638 7.99 -34.95 18.17
C ILE A 638 9.47 -35.23 17.89
N ASP A 639 10.20 -35.54 18.94
CA ASP A 639 11.61 -35.90 18.84
C ASP A 639 11.83 -37.36 18.41
N LYS A 640 13.08 -37.75 18.22
CA LYS A 640 13.46 -39.12 17.79
C LYS A 640 13.12 -40.19 18.83
N GLU A 641 12.98 -39.81 20.12
CA GLU A 641 12.54 -40.69 21.20
C GLU A 641 11.01 -40.78 21.33
N GLY A 642 10.28 -39.94 20.59
CA GLY A 642 8.82 -39.89 20.61
C GLY A 642 8.25 -38.93 21.66
N ASN A 643 9.05 -38.09 22.31
CA ASN A 643 8.56 -37.09 23.23
C ASN A 643 7.93 -35.92 22.47
N GLU A 644 6.83 -35.38 23.02
CA GLU A 644 6.06 -34.32 22.40
C GLU A 644 6.36 -32.97 23.05
N THR A 645 6.62 -31.96 22.26
CA THR A 645 6.70 -30.54 22.65
C THR A 645 5.58 -29.76 22.00
N SER A 646 4.70 -29.19 22.82
CA SER A 646 3.56 -28.43 22.30
C SER A 646 3.99 -27.07 21.72
N LEU A 647 3.54 -26.75 20.50
CA LEU A 647 3.74 -25.43 19.90
C LEU A 647 2.98 -24.31 20.63
N THR A 648 1.97 -24.64 21.44
CA THR A 648 1.26 -23.64 22.23
C THR A 648 2.12 -23.02 23.34
N THR A 649 3.25 -23.63 23.64
CA THR A 649 4.27 -23.15 24.59
C THR A 649 5.52 -22.63 23.91
N TYR A 650 5.58 -22.74 22.58
CA TYR A 650 6.74 -22.35 21.78
C TYR A 650 6.53 -20.92 21.23
N LYS A 651 7.55 -20.08 21.30
CA LYS A 651 7.47 -18.75 20.72
C LYS A 651 7.65 -18.88 19.19
N HIS A 652 6.70 -18.38 18.42
CA HIS A 652 6.85 -18.27 16.98
C HIS A 652 7.86 -17.18 16.62
N THR A 653 8.50 -17.33 15.47
CA THR A 653 9.46 -16.36 14.92
C THR A 653 8.72 -15.28 14.14
N SER A 654 7.73 -15.68 13.35
CA SER A 654 6.95 -14.78 12.49
C SER A 654 5.54 -15.33 12.32
N TYR A 655 4.58 -14.42 12.21
CA TYR A 655 3.22 -14.67 11.78
C TYR A 655 2.78 -13.57 10.83
N THR A 656 2.28 -13.95 9.65
CA THR A 656 1.65 -13.05 8.69
C THR A 656 0.26 -13.55 8.35
N SER A 657 -0.73 -12.68 8.23
CA SER A 657 -2.11 -13.03 7.91
C SER A 657 -2.80 -11.87 7.21
N GLU A 658 -3.69 -12.17 6.28
CA GLU A 658 -4.56 -11.18 5.65
C GLU A 658 -5.63 -10.65 6.61
N TRP A 659 -6.01 -11.43 7.60
CA TRP A 659 -6.97 -11.02 8.62
C TRP A 659 -6.77 -11.74 9.95
N GLY A 660 -6.94 -11.01 11.04
CA GLY A 660 -6.88 -11.53 12.41
C GLY A 660 -5.45 -11.80 12.90
N SER A 661 -5.33 -11.95 14.19
CA SER A 661 -4.07 -12.24 14.88
C SER A 661 -3.98 -13.70 15.30
N LEU A 662 -2.76 -14.23 15.41
CA LEU A 662 -2.53 -15.54 15.99
C LEU A 662 -2.98 -15.56 17.45
N HIS A 663 -3.84 -16.50 17.80
CA HIS A 663 -4.25 -16.74 19.18
C HIS A 663 -3.81 -18.12 19.67
N VAL A 664 -3.17 -18.16 20.82
CA VAL A 664 -2.77 -19.40 21.49
C VAL A 664 -3.89 -19.85 22.43
N ASN A 665 -4.32 -21.10 22.29
CA ASN A 665 -5.41 -21.74 23.06
C ASN A 665 -6.78 -21.05 22.94
N ARG A 666 -6.94 -20.30 21.87
CA ARG A 666 -8.17 -19.62 21.47
C ARG A 666 -8.30 -19.62 19.94
N ASN A 667 -9.53 -19.50 19.43
CA ASN A 667 -9.71 -19.27 18.01
C ASN A 667 -9.28 -17.84 17.61
N VAL A 668 -9.22 -17.54 16.31
CA VAL A 668 -8.77 -16.24 15.78
C VAL A 668 -9.58 -15.05 16.31
N GLU A 669 -10.80 -15.26 16.76
CA GLU A 669 -11.66 -14.22 17.36
C GLU A 669 -11.49 -14.12 18.90
N GLY A 670 -10.57 -14.90 19.49
CA GLY A 670 -10.36 -14.94 20.93
C GLY A 670 -11.35 -15.82 21.70
N GLY A 671 -12.25 -16.52 21.02
CA GLY A 671 -13.19 -17.50 21.59
C GLY A 671 -12.58 -18.88 21.83
N ALA A 672 -13.42 -19.87 22.11
CA ALA A 672 -12.99 -21.26 22.27
C ALA A 672 -12.60 -21.87 20.92
N LEU A 673 -11.58 -22.72 20.91
CA LEU A 673 -11.22 -23.55 19.75
C LEU A 673 -12.29 -24.64 19.56
N VAL A 674 -13.03 -24.61 18.47
CA VAL A 674 -14.11 -25.59 18.18
C VAL A 674 -13.95 -26.12 16.77
N VAL A 675 -13.70 -27.44 16.66
CA VAL A 675 -13.61 -28.14 15.37
C VAL A 675 -14.64 -29.27 15.39
N GLU A 676 -15.50 -29.36 14.37
CA GLU A 676 -16.59 -30.33 14.28
C GLU A 676 -17.47 -30.39 15.54
N GLY A 677 -17.76 -29.22 16.13
CA GLY A 677 -18.58 -29.11 17.34
C GLY A 677 -17.88 -29.55 18.64
N LYS A 678 -16.64 -30.02 18.58
CA LYS A 678 -15.84 -30.41 19.74
C LYS A 678 -14.92 -29.27 20.17
N THR A 679 -14.97 -28.92 21.45
CA THR A 679 -14.11 -27.89 22.07
C THR A 679 -12.77 -28.48 22.48
N TYR A 680 -11.68 -27.73 22.22
CA TYR A 680 -10.32 -28.10 22.56
C TYR A 680 -9.69 -27.04 23.46
N SER A 681 -8.79 -27.44 24.33
CA SER A 681 -8.11 -26.56 25.28
C SER A 681 -6.72 -26.10 24.77
N LEU A 682 -6.11 -26.85 23.86
CA LEU A 682 -4.78 -26.58 23.34
C LEU A 682 -4.84 -26.45 21.81
N GLY A 683 -4.30 -25.37 21.28
CA GLY A 683 -4.22 -25.16 19.84
C GLY A 683 -3.88 -23.73 19.46
N LEU A 684 -3.86 -23.48 18.17
CA LEU A 684 -3.59 -22.18 17.58
C LEU A 684 -4.79 -21.78 16.71
N GLY A 685 -5.34 -20.60 16.96
CA GLY A 685 -6.38 -20.00 16.11
C GLY A 685 -5.73 -19.06 15.10
N LEU A 686 -6.07 -19.26 13.84
CA LEU A 686 -5.49 -18.62 12.67
C LEU A 686 -6.61 -18.19 11.73
N ASN A 687 -6.29 -17.41 10.70
CA ASN A 687 -7.17 -17.20 9.54
C ASN A 687 -6.39 -17.43 8.26
N ALA A 688 -6.96 -18.06 7.25
CA ALA A 688 -6.37 -18.07 5.94
C ALA A 688 -6.54 -16.69 5.28
N GLU A 689 -5.66 -16.20 4.52
CA GLU A 689 -4.32 -16.64 4.12
C GLU A 689 -3.32 -16.29 5.21
N CYS A 690 -2.56 -17.22 5.73
CA CYS A 690 -1.55 -16.90 6.74
C CYS A 690 -0.32 -17.81 6.66
N THR A 691 0.80 -17.31 7.16
CA THR A 691 2.05 -18.06 7.32
C THR A 691 2.57 -17.88 8.74
N LEU A 692 2.85 -19.00 9.41
CA LEU A 692 3.38 -19.05 10.76
C LEU A 692 4.72 -19.78 10.74
N ILE A 693 5.78 -19.17 11.26
CA ILE A 693 7.14 -19.68 11.23
C ILE A 693 7.67 -19.86 12.65
N TYR A 694 8.28 -21.01 12.90
CA TYR A 694 9.03 -21.31 14.10
C TYR A 694 10.48 -21.63 13.76
N ASP A 695 11.44 -20.90 14.32
CA ASP A 695 12.84 -21.32 14.31
C ASP A 695 13.02 -22.46 15.32
N LEU A 696 13.53 -23.56 14.85
CA LEU A 696 13.83 -24.70 15.71
C LEU A 696 15.21 -24.53 16.35
N PRO A 697 15.43 -25.00 17.59
CA PRO A 697 16.72 -24.87 18.26
C PRO A 697 17.83 -25.52 17.46
N LYS A 698 19.00 -24.89 17.40
CA LYS A 698 20.16 -25.44 16.71
C LYS A 698 20.53 -26.79 17.33
N GLY A 699 20.60 -27.83 16.51
CA GLY A 699 20.94 -29.20 16.91
C GLY A 699 19.79 -29.92 17.62
N HIS A 700 18.54 -29.45 17.45
CA HIS A 700 17.37 -30.19 17.94
C HIS A 700 17.27 -31.59 17.30
N ASP A 701 16.53 -32.47 17.92
CA ASP A 701 16.28 -33.82 17.47
C ASP A 701 14.82 -34.11 17.10
N TYR A 702 14.05 -33.05 16.82
CA TYR A 702 12.69 -33.19 16.31
C TYR A 702 12.71 -33.80 14.92
N VAL A 703 11.90 -34.85 14.75
CA VAL A 703 11.77 -35.60 13.50
C VAL A 703 10.39 -35.45 12.86
N LYS A 704 9.37 -35.06 13.64
CA LYS A 704 7.99 -35.01 13.18
C LYS A 704 7.22 -33.82 13.76
N PHE A 705 6.38 -33.22 12.95
CA PHE A 705 5.29 -32.34 13.39
C PHE A 705 3.96 -33.06 13.26
N SER A 706 3.04 -32.83 14.19
CA SER A 706 1.68 -33.39 14.15
C SER A 706 0.66 -32.41 14.72
N ALA A 707 -0.51 -32.28 14.06
CA ALA A 707 -1.65 -31.48 14.52
C ALA A 707 -2.95 -31.97 13.88
N LEU A 708 -4.09 -31.78 14.55
CA LEU A 708 -5.40 -31.85 13.92
C LEU A 708 -5.72 -30.47 13.33
N CYS A 709 -5.90 -30.40 12.01
CA CYS A 709 -6.27 -29.18 11.29
C CYS A 709 -7.76 -29.15 11.03
N GLY A 710 -8.40 -27.99 11.16
CA GLY A 710 -9.81 -27.86 10.82
C GLY A 710 -10.26 -26.40 10.78
N TYR A 711 -11.40 -26.14 10.16
CA TYR A 711 -12.00 -24.82 10.26
C TYR A 711 -12.68 -24.65 11.64
N ASP A 712 -12.72 -23.43 12.16
CA ASP A 712 -13.41 -23.13 13.41
C ASP A 712 -14.91 -23.12 13.22
N SER A 713 -15.66 -23.79 14.09
CA SER A 713 -17.13 -23.90 13.99
C SER A 713 -17.85 -22.55 14.15
N SER A 714 -17.16 -21.46 14.49
CA SER A 714 -17.74 -20.10 14.43
C SER A 714 -18.08 -19.67 13.00
N CYS A 715 -17.41 -20.24 12.00
CA CYS A 715 -17.75 -20.05 10.60
C CYS A 715 -19.19 -20.50 10.26
N ASP A 716 -19.70 -21.53 10.94
CA ASP A 716 -21.06 -22.04 10.71
C ASP A 716 -22.13 -21.05 11.18
N ARG A 717 -21.83 -20.22 12.20
CA ARG A 717 -22.74 -19.22 12.77
C ARG A 717 -22.89 -18.01 11.85
N ASP A 718 -21.78 -17.55 11.27
CA ASP A 718 -21.70 -16.21 10.66
C ASP A 718 -21.90 -16.24 9.15
N ASN A 719 -21.90 -17.42 8.53
CA ASN A 719 -22.04 -17.58 7.10
C ASN A 719 -23.50 -17.81 6.69
N THR A 720 -24.15 -16.78 6.18
CA THR A 720 -25.54 -16.84 5.71
C THR A 720 -25.69 -17.07 4.20
N SER A 721 -24.63 -17.00 3.41
CA SER A 721 -24.69 -17.23 1.95
C SER A 721 -23.30 -17.39 1.31
N SER A 722 -23.19 -18.22 0.33
CA SER A 722 -22.25 -18.30 -0.80
C SER A 722 -20.74 -18.12 -0.64
N SER A 723 -20.21 -17.53 0.42
CA SER A 723 -18.77 -17.51 0.69
C SER A 723 -18.38 -18.86 1.30
N GLY A 724 -17.61 -19.64 0.56
CA GLY A 724 -17.18 -20.95 1.03
C GLY A 724 -16.12 -20.77 2.11
N THR A 725 -16.33 -21.34 3.29
CA THR A 725 -15.19 -21.62 4.16
C THR A 725 -14.40 -22.74 3.51
N THR A 726 -13.27 -22.43 2.92
CA THR A 726 -12.33 -23.39 2.31
C THR A 726 -10.91 -23.05 2.68
N MET A 727 -10.11 -24.04 3.01
CA MET A 727 -8.71 -23.83 3.37
C MET A 727 -7.88 -25.10 3.15
N GLU A 728 -6.58 -24.93 3.05
CA GLU A 728 -5.62 -26.02 3.05
C GLU A 728 -4.45 -25.69 3.97
N PHE A 729 -4.10 -26.63 4.84
CA PHE A 729 -2.92 -26.50 5.69
C PHE A 729 -1.72 -27.16 5.01
N LEU A 730 -0.62 -26.45 4.97
CA LEU A 730 0.60 -26.80 4.27
C LEU A 730 1.78 -26.71 5.25
N ILE A 731 2.64 -27.70 5.27
CA ILE A 731 3.86 -27.69 6.10
C ILE A 731 5.08 -27.70 5.18
N SER A 732 5.96 -26.73 5.36
CA SER A 732 7.27 -26.66 4.75
C SER A 732 8.37 -26.89 5.78
N ARG A 733 9.50 -27.47 5.34
CA ARG A 733 10.64 -27.77 6.23
C ARG A 733 11.52 -26.56 6.51
N SER A 734 11.86 -25.79 5.51
CA SER A 734 12.68 -24.58 5.62
C SER A 734 12.49 -23.73 4.38
N GLN A 735 12.56 -22.43 4.56
CA GLN A 735 12.74 -21.49 3.45
C GLN A 735 14.22 -21.13 3.34
N PRO A 736 14.71 -20.73 2.16
CA PRO A 736 16.00 -20.08 2.10
C PRO A 736 16.03 -18.90 3.05
N LYS A 737 16.93 -18.96 4.05
CA LYS A 737 17.05 -17.88 5.05
C LYS A 737 17.62 -16.61 4.44
N ALA A 738 18.42 -16.74 3.40
CA ALA A 738 19.07 -15.66 2.69
C ALA A 738 19.32 -16.02 1.24
N ALA A 739 19.55 -15.01 0.41
CA ALA A 739 20.01 -15.16 -0.96
C ALA A 739 21.21 -14.26 -1.20
N THR A 740 22.14 -14.70 -2.05
CA THR A 740 23.24 -13.86 -2.51
C THR A 740 22.74 -12.91 -3.60
N ILE A 741 22.88 -11.62 -3.35
CA ILE A 741 22.60 -10.56 -4.33
C ILE A 741 23.90 -9.94 -4.75
N SER A 742 24.10 -9.80 -6.06
CA SER A 742 25.31 -9.24 -6.65
C SER A 742 25.00 -8.01 -7.48
N VAL A 743 25.86 -7.02 -7.39
CA VAL A 743 25.77 -5.78 -8.17
C VAL A 743 27.14 -5.38 -8.70
N ASP A 744 27.21 -5.04 -9.99
CA ASP A 744 28.40 -4.54 -10.64
C ASP A 744 28.59 -3.07 -10.29
N LEU A 745 29.67 -2.74 -9.56
CA LEU A 745 29.95 -1.37 -9.12
C LEU A 745 30.47 -0.49 -10.27
N THR A 746 30.93 -1.07 -11.36
CA THR A 746 31.44 -0.28 -12.50
C THR A 746 30.34 0.54 -13.16
N GLN A 747 29.08 0.12 -13.06
CA GLN A 747 27.92 0.89 -13.55
C GLN A 747 27.72 2.22 -12.80
N PHE A 748 28.29 2.35 -11.61
CA PHE A 748 28.27 3.57 -10.81
C PHE A 748 29.52 4.43 -10.96
N GLY A 749 30.45 4.02 -11.87
CA GLY A 749 31.68 4.76 -12.17
C GLY A 749 32.90 4.34 -11.36
N TYR A 750 32.79 3.31 -10.51
CA TYR A 750 33.97 2.76 -9.83
C TYR A 750 34.83 1.93 -10.78
N GLY A 751 36.14 1.95 -10.58
CA GLY A 751 37.07 1.10 -11.35
C GLY A 751 36.88 -0.39 -11.02
N ALA A 752 37.11 -1.27 -11.99
CA ALA A 752 36.96 -2.71 -11.77
C ALA A 752 37.83 -3.29 -10.64
N ASP A 753 39.02 -2.71 -10.46
CA ASP A 753 39.99 -3.05 -9.42
C ASP A 753 40.07 -2.03 -8.28
N GLU A 754 39.16 -1.03 -8.28
CA GLU A 754 39.10 0.00 -7.25
C GLU A 754 38.51 -0.59 -5.97
N GLU A 755 39.26 -0.47 -4.87
CA GLU A 755 38.81 -0.84 -3.55
C GLU A 755 37.86 0.24 -3.02
N VAL A 756 36.57 -0.10 -2.82
CA VAL A 756 35.52 0.79 -2.33
C VAL A 756 35.20 0.41 -0.89
N PRO A 757 35.40 1.30 0.09
CA PRO A 757 35.00 1.06 1.48
C PRO A 757 33.47 0.90 1.60
N LEU A 758 33.04 -0.05 2.43
CA LEU A 758 31.65 -0.31 2.76
C LEU A 758 31.39 -0.02 4.23
N HIS A 759 30.30 0.69 4.50
CA HIS A 759 29.71 0.86 5.81
C HIS A 759 28.29 0.32 5.84
N ASP A 760 28.00 -0.64 6.71
CA ASP A 760 26.62 -1.16 6.92
C ASP A 760 25.86 -0.17 7.80
N ILE A 761 24.88 0.52 7.24
CA ILE A 761 24.17 1.62 7.91
C ILE A 761 23.31 1.09 9.07
N TRP A 762 22.65 -0.05 8.91
CA TRP A 762 21.84 -0.59 9.99
C TRP A 762 22.66 -1.19 11.14
N ALA A 763 23.78 -1.84 10.82
CA ALA A 763 24.70 -2.33 11.84
C ALA A 763 25.57 -1.20 12.43
N ASN A 764 25.65 -0.06 11.75
CA ASN A 764 26.51 1.07 12.08
C ASN A 764 27.98 0.67 12.25
N GLU A 765 28.49 -0.15 11.32
CA GLU A 765 29.86 -0.65 11.35
C GLU A 765 30.47 -0.78 9.96
N SER A 766 31.81 -0.81 9.91
CA SER A 766 32.51 -1.07 8.66
C SER A 766 32.24 -2.50 8.18
N ALA A 767 31.81 -2.67 6.95
CA ALA A 767 31.64 -3.95 6.29
C ALA A 767 32.88 -4.33 5.44
N GLY A 768 34.03 -3.65 5.61
CA GLY A 768 35.25 -3.88 4.87
C GLY A 768 35.33 -3.12 3.56
N THR A 769 35.95 -3.70 2.55
CA THR A 769 36.09 -3.15 1.19
C THR A 769 35.59 -4.14 0.15
N THR A 770 35.22 -3.62 -1.01
CA THR A 770 34.83 -4.43 -2.17
C THR A 770 35.41 -3.82 -3.44
N SER A 771 35.49 -4.60 -4.52
CA SER A 771 35.94 -4.11 -5.84
C SER A 771 35.17 -4.82 -6.96
N GLY A 772 34.96 -4.11 -8.06
CA GLY A 772 34.24 -4.62 -9.24
C GLY A 772 32.80 -5.02 -8.97
N THR A 773 32.58 -6.17 -8.33
CA THR A 773 31.26 -6.70 -8.02
C THR A 773 31.06 -6.86 -6.51
N LEU A 774 30.07 -6.18 -5.94
CA LEU A 774 29.62 -6.45 -4.58
C LEU A 774 28.67 -7.66 -4.58
N SER A 775 28.96 -8.65 -3.73
CA SER A 775 28.11 -9.83 -3.53
C SER A 775 27.87 -10.05 -2.03
N VAL A 776 26.64 -10.01 -1.59
CA VAL A 776 26.28 -10.12 -0.18
C VAL A 776 25.10 -11.06 0.04
N GLU A 777 25.07 -11.72 1.18
CA GLU A 777 23.91 -12.46 1.63
C GLU A 777 22.89 -11.53 2.24
N VAL A 778 21.66 -11.56 1.71
CA VAL A 778 20.54 -10.75 2.15
C VAL A 778 19.46 -11.67 2.71
N PRO A 779 19.02 -11.47 3.95
CA PRO A 779 17.94 -12.27 4.54
C PRO A 779 16.67 -12.26 3.68
N ARG A 780 15.88 -13.32 3.79
CA ARG A 780 14.56 -13.36 3.15
C ARG A 780 13.72 -12.19 3.63
N HIS A 781 13.05 -11.47 2.72
CA HIS A 781 12.31 -10.23 2.94
C HIS A 781 13.14 -9.11 3.59
N GLY A 782 14.46 -9.31 3.66
CA GLY A 782 15.40 -8.38 4.27
C GLY A 782 16.09 -7.49 3.26
N VAL A 783 16.96 -6.65 3.79
CA VAL A 783 17.77 -5.70 3.05
C VAL A 783 19.17 -5.60 3.63
N LYS A 784 20.13 -5.27 2.78
CA LYS A 784 21.41 -4.73 3.16
C LYS A 784 21.52 -3.32 2.62
N LEU A 785 21.78 -2.37 3.52
CA LEU A 785 21.93 -0.95 3.20
C LEU A 785 23.35 -0.51 3.50
N TYR A 786 24.08 -0.14 2.45
CA TYR A 786 25.46 0.28 2.55
C TYR A 786 25.66 1.72 2.11
N ARG A 787 26.61 2.40 2.76
CA ARG A 787 27.31 3.53 2.18
C ARG A 787 28.60 3.05 1.52
N LEU A 788 28.83 3.46 0.28
CA LEU A 788 30.03 3.23 -0.50
C LEU A 788 30.88 4.49 -0.45
N GLY A 789 32.11 4.34 0.05
CA GLY A 789 33.03 5.46 0.32
C GLY A 789 33.24 5.69 1.80
N ASP A 790 34.31 6.38 2.14
CA ASP A 790 34.73 6.60 3.53
C ASP A 790 34.64 8.09 3.97
N ASN A 791 34.12 8.94 3.09
CA ASN A 791 33.84 10.33 3.47
C ASN A 791 32.73 10.33 4.52
N ILE A 792 33.03 10.81 5.71
CA ILE A 792 32.02 10.91 6.77
C ILE A 792 31.08 12.07 6.45
N PRO A 793 29.77 11.88 6.40
CA PRO A 793 28.82 12.96 6.23
C PRO A 793 29.01 13.98 7.35
N GLN A 794 29.37 15.21 6.99
CA GLN A 794 29.41 16.32 7.94
C GLN A 794 27.97 16.78 8.09
N GLY A 795 27.48 16.94 9.31
CA GLY A 795 26.14 17.47 9.54
C GLY A 795 25.86 18.68 8.65
N ILE A 796 24.80 18.60 7.84
CA ILE A 796 24.57 19.59 6.77
C ILE A 796 24.21 20.92 7.40
N ASP A 797 25.01 21.93 7.09
CA ASP A 797 24.67 23.33 7.35
C ASP A 797 23.53 23.70 6.38
N ARG A 798 22.32 23.86 6.91
CA ARG A 798 21.05 23.99 6.15
C ARG A 798 21.02 25.15 5.13
N GLU A 799 22.01 26.05 5.18
CA GLU A 799 22.07 27.22 4.33
C GLU A 799 22.81 27.02 2.98
N ASN A 800 23.45 25.87 2.72
CA ASN A 800 24.38 25.70 1.59
C ASN A 800 24.10 24.48 0.68
N ILE A 801 22.95 23.85 0.69
CA ILE A 801 22.64 22.79 -0.28
C ILE A 801 22.32 23.43 -1.63
N SER A 802 23.30 23.48 -2.51
CA SER A 802 23.05 23.76 -3.94
C SER A 802 22.75 22.44 -4.64
N TYR A 803 21.50 22.18 -4.95
CA TYR A 803 21.17 21.12 -5.88
C TYR A 803 21.77 21.43 -7.25
N PRO A 804 22.38 20.44 -7.94
CA PRO A 804 22.88 20.69 -9.28
C PRO A 804 21.69 21.14 -10.15
N SER A 805 21.82 22.29 -10.78
CA SER A 805 20.86 22.77 -11.76
C SER A 805 20.84 21.77 -12.91
N SER A 806 19.78 20.99 -13.03
CA SER A 806 19.62 20.14 -14.21
C SER A 806 19.64 21.00 -15.47
N PRO A 807 20.26 20.53 -16.57
CA PRO A 807 20.23 21.27 -17.83
C PRO A 807 18.78 21.49 -18.26
N ASP A 808 18.49 22.67 -18.81
CA ASP A 808 17.18 23.00 -19.35
C ASP A 808 16.78 22.02 -20.46
N ILE A 809 15.77 21.20 -20.19
CA ILE A 809 15.26 20.18 -21.12
C ILE A 809 13.88 20.59 -21.59
N TYR A 810 13.65 20.54 -22.87
CA TYR A 810 12.35 20.87 -23.46
C TYR A 810 11.85 19.72 -24.33
N MET A 811 10.56 19.48 -24.29
CA MET A 811 9.89 18.67 -25.32
C MET A 811 9.93 19.39 -26.69
N LEU A 812 9.77 18.65 -27.77
CA LEU A 812 9.74 19.20 -29.14
C LEU A 812 8.67 20.31 -29.34
N GLN A 813 7.62 20.27 -28.51
CA GLN A 813 6.53 21.25 -28.48
C GLN A 813 6.86 22.53 -27.68
N GLY A 814 8.10 22.64 -27.14
CA GLY A 814 8.57 23.81 -26.40
C GLY A 814 8.24 23.81 -24.91
N MET A 815 7.67 22.71 -24.38
CA MET A 815 7.41 22.58 -22.94
C MET A 815 8.72 22.24 -22.21
N LYS A 816 9.10 23.04 -21.21
CA LYS A 816 10.26 22.78 -20.36
C LYS A 816 9.96 21.60 -19.44
N LEU A 817 10.86 20.64 -19.38
CA LEU A 817 10.83 19.53 -18.44
C LEU A 817 11.82 19.82 -17.31
N ASN A 818 11.42 19.51 -16.09
CA ASN A 818 12.25 19.66 -14.91
C ASN A 818 13.03 18.37 -14.56
N ASN A 819 13.20 17.47 -15.52
CA ASN A 819 13.83 16.17 -15.33
C ASN A 819 15.30 16.21 -15.74
N ALA A 820 16.13 15.42 -15.09
CA ALA A 820 17.51 15.21 -15.51
C ALA A 820 17.57 14.46 -16.86
N ALA A 821 18.64 14.70 -17.65
CA ALA A 821 18.72 14.20 -19.02
C ALA A 821 18.71 12.65 -19.13
N HIS A 822 19.04 11.93 -18.08
CA HIS A 822 19.04 10.46 -17.99
C HIS A 822 17.65 9.87 -17.60
N GLU A 823 16.70 10.71 -17.22
CA GLU A 823 15.35 10.32 -16.79
C GLU A 823 14.32 10.44 -17.93
N LEU A 824 14.75 10.73 -19.11
CA LEU A 824 13.83 10.97 -20.22
C LEU A 824 13.34 9.65 -20.80
N SER A 825 12.04 9.45 -20.82
CA SER A 825 11.41 8.35 -21.55
C SER A 825 11.77 8.39 -23.04
N ARG A 826 11.56 7.30 -23.77
CA ARG A 826 11.83 7.27 -25.22
C ARG A 826 11.15 8.45 -25.93
N GLY A 827 11.95 9.25 -26.61
CA GLY A 827 11.41 10.47 -27.25
C GLY A 827 12.48 11.38 -27.84
N ILE A 828 12.04 12.53 -28.30
CA ILE A 828 12.93 13.57 -28.83
C ILE A 828 12.79 14.80 -27.95
N TYR A 829 13.92 15.29 -27.47
CA TYR A 829 14.01 16.41 -26.53
C TYR A 829 14.99 17.47 -27.02
N ILE A 830 14.87 18.66 -26.50
CA ILE A 830 15.87 19.73 -26.67
C ILE A 830 16.57 19.92 -25.32
N VAL A 831 17.84 19.64 -25.27
CA VAL A 831 18.68 19.78 -24.06
C VAL A 831 19.76 20.81 -24.39
N GLU A 832 19.84 21.90 -23.63
CA GLU A 832 20.78 23.00 -23.87
C GLU A 832 20.74 23.51 -25.32
N GLY A 833 19.53 23.58 -25.90
CA GLY A 833 19.32 24.01 -27.29
C GLY A 833 19.71 22.99 -28.36
N LYS A 834 20.13 21.77 -27.99
CA LYS A 834 20.48 20.69 -28.93
C LYS A 834 19.44 19.58 -28.90
N LYS A 835 19.12 19.03 -30.09
CA LYS A 835 18.22 17.88 -30.22
C LYS A 835 18.87 16.61 -29.66
N MET A 836 18.22 15.98 -28.68
CA MET A 836 18.58 14.69 -28.13
C MET A 836 17.51 13.67 -28.47
N VAL A 837 17.91 12.45 -28.83
CA VAL A 837 16.99 11.32 -29.07
C VAL A 837 17.26 10.27 -28.02
N VAL A 838 16.27 10.02 -27.15
CA VAL A 838 16.28 8.92 -26.19
C VAL A 838 15.63 7.72 -26.89
N LYS A 839 16.37 6.61 -26.99
CA LYS A 839 15.98 5.39 -27.72
C LYS A 839 15.35 4.37 -26.79
#